data_dd37eef112496a037084ac23f2d13fc6
#
_entry.id   dd37eef112496a037084ac23f2d13fc6
#
_cell.length_a   1.000
_cell.length_b   1.000
_cell.length_c   1.000
_cell.angle_alpha   90.00
_cell.angle_beta   90.00
_cell.angle_gamma   90.00
#
_symmetry.space_group_name_H-M   'P 1'
#
loop_
_entity.id
_entity.type
_entity.pdbx_description
1 polymer ?
#
loop_
_entity_poly.entity_id
_entity_poly.type
_entity_poly.pdbx_seq_one_letter_code
_entity_poly.pdbx_strand_id
1 'polypeptide(L)'
;MNDIQYVNEHLWIHYVGHGLILLAFFSAIYSFISGIKSIQSKDQLAVSDWSKAMKIGYLIHILSIFSAILLIFYMMDQHYYEFNYVWSHVSDELARKYILSAFWEGQEGSFLLWMFWNCVLGLFFWKKFTRSNYSVLTVIVGVQIIIVSMILGIHISGVKLGSSPFVLLRQIMDIPLFKNAEYTSLVKGNGLNPLLQNYWMTIHPPTLFLGFASTVVPFAYAFSALWLGEYKVWVKIVLRWSLFSGAVLGLGILMGAAWAYEALSFGGYWAWDPVENMSLVPWIILIAGIHSNLISLHTTYANKATILFYLASFGLVVYSSFLTRSGILGESSAHAFTQMGLEWQLVIFCVVTIFVPLVLYLKKFKNIPTPSKEEIIESREFWMFIGSLVFLFSAGLISFTTSIPVFNKLLDVYGNFIGSSMKEYHRSPPVNIIEHHNRFQIWIATFLALLSGFTIFLRYCGTSLSKVSKSFFRNIFIALIPSLVFTILIFQYLDKQHWSLFILLFAALWVCFASIVAATVMIKTQFKLTSAILSHFGFGLLLIGIIFSGINKRNFQAENLFQDIETDPLKTDIKKNFLLIKGEPAHLEGYSIKYLSDTMDNKVRRYSIEFSKKDSLHSNADKFELNPEIQYDNKLTKVAASNPATKHYLHKDIFTIISQIPQSQMDAESASKAEDSLDFEMYYIGIGDSIYTKRHICFLENVVSKFEKNSFNAIDGDQLIEYKLKFKSLEDSVIRTAQPGIVFRENLVYRFPDQIDKFSVRSQIPDTIYHILSGSINNPERSFFSLKKNDKIEKDGFQFELIGFENDVKLNEGIIEKGDIAIAANIKVSDGANTFIVKPIYIIKNNKVFPIPFVQLDPGITVFFEKIDPEKEIMTFSFSKNYNDISTLKFPIQLAENAPRTDYLVMEVIEFPGINLVWLGSLMMIFGLFIASYFKRHG
;
A
#
# COMPACT_ATOMS: atom_id res chain seq x y z
N MET A 1 35.90 -25.09 14.92
CA MET A 1 35.24 -23.78 14.73
C MET A 1 35.12 -23.19 16.12
N ASN A 2 35.77 -22.07 16.40
CA ASN A 2 35.57 -21.40 17.68
C ASN A 2 34.10 -20.93 17.72
N ASP A 3 33.33 -21.39 18.69
CA ASP A 3 31.96 -20.95 18.88
C ASP A 3 32.01 -19.46 19.24
N ILE A 4 31.55 -18.63 18.29
CA ILE A 4 31.46 -17.19 18.53
C ILE A 4 30.38 -16.97 19.58
N GLN A 5 30.72 -16.39 20.71
CA GLN A 5 29.74 -15.91 21.68
C GLN A 5 29.22 -14.55 21.24
N TYR A 6 27.96 -14.53 20.81
CA TYR A 6 27.31 -13.30 20.35
C TYR A 6 26.84 -12.45 21.53
N VAL A 7 27.16 -11.15 21.49
CA VAL A 7 26.78 -10.19 22.53
C VAL A 7 25.36 -9.72 22.27
N ASN A 8 24.55 -9.65 23.34
CA ASN A 8 23.16 -9.16 23.31
C ASN A 8 22.21 -9.94 22.40
N GLU A 9 22.53 -11.20 22.05
CA GLU A 9 21.59 -12.07 21.34
C GLU A 9 20.61 -12.73 22.32
N HIS A 10 19.31 -12.56 22.12
CA HIS A 10 18.26 -13.04 23.03
C HIS A 10 17.85 -14.50 22.75
N LEU A 11 18.78 -15.44 22.85
CA LEU A 11 18.58 -16.87 22.58
C LEU A 11 17.43 -17.49 23.34
N TRP A 12 17.11 -17.03 24.56
CA TRP A 12 15.99 -17.54 25.35
C TRP A 12 14.65 -17.37 24.60
N ILE A 13 14.47 -16.28 23.86
CA ILE A 13 13.27 -16.03 23.06
C ILE A 13 13.17 -17.05 21.92
N HIS A 14 14.29 -17.35 21.26
CA HIS A 14 14.34 -18.38 20.22
C HIS A 14 13.85 -19.73 20.77
N TYR A 15 14.39 -20.19 21.90
CA TYR A 15 14.03 -21.49 22.48
C TYR A 15 12.61 -21.49 23.05
N VAL A 16 12.20 -20.47 23.80
CA VAL A 16 10.84 -20.37 24.36
C VAL A 16 9.80 -20.26 23.27
N GLY A 17 10.03 -19.38 22.28
CA GLY A 17 9.11 -19.20 21.16
C GLY A 17 8.93 -20.48 20.34
N HIS A 18 10.04 -21.16 20.00
CA HIS A 18 9.99 -22.45 19.31
C HIS A 18 9.28 -23.53 20.13
N GLY A 19 9.58 -23.58 21.44
CA GLY A 19 8.91 -24.49 22.39
C GLY A 19 7.39 -24.23 22.46
N LEU A 20 6.95 -22.98 22.43
CA LEU A 20 5.52 -22.63 22.41
C LEU A 20 4.82 -23.11 21.13
N ILE A 21 5.45 -22.97 19.97
CA ILE A 21 4.89 -23.47 18.70
C ILE A 21 4.81 -25.02 18.71
N LEU A 22 5.86 -25.70 19.17
CA LEU A 22 5.85 -27.17 19.34
C LEU A 22 4.76 -27.62 20.34
N LEU A 23 4.65 -26.93 21.46
CA LEU A 23 3.62 -27.23 22.48
C LEU A 23 2.22 -27.01 21.90
N ALA A 24 2.01 -25.93 21.11
CA ALA A 24 0.76 -25.69 20.41
C ALA A 24 0.42 -26.84 19.45
N PHE A 25 1.41 -27.33 18.71
CA PHE A 25 1.22 -28.42 17.75
C PHE A 25 0.86 -29.74 18.42
N PHE A 26 1.64 -30.18 19.39
CA PHE A 26 1.41 -31.47 20.08
C PHE A 26 0.15 -31.44 20.94
N SER A 27 -0.17 -30.32 21.59
CA SER A 27 -1.40 -30.18 22.35
C SER A 27 -2.65 -30.17 21.45
N ALA A 28 -2.56 -29.61 20.25
CA ALA A 28 -3.62 -29.71 19.24
C ALA A 28 -3.83 -31.16 18.79
N ILE A 29 -2.75 -31.91 18.49
CA ILE A 29 -2.83 -33.35 18.16
C ILE A 29 -3.46 -34.13 19.30
N TYR A 30 -3.01 -33.92 20.54
CA TYR A 30 -3.58 -34.56 21.72
C TYR A 30 -5.07 -34.26 21.86
N SER A 31 -5.46 -33.01 21.71
CA SER A 31 -6.86 -32.58 21.76
C SER A 31 -7.68 -33.22 20.63
N PHE A 32 -7.16 -33.30 19.41
CA PHE A 32 -7.81 -33.91 18.27
C PHE A 32 -8.07 -35.41 18.46
N ILE A 33 -7.06 -36.15 18.88
CA ILE A 33 -7.17 -37.59 19.15
C ILE A 33 -8.17 -37.85 20.29
N SER A 34 -8.10 -37.05 21.37
CA SER A 34 -9.03 -37.15 22.50
C SER A 34 -10.46 -36.85 22.06
N GLY A 35 -10.66 -35.87 21.16
CA GLY A 35 -11.95 -35.56 20.56
C GLY A 35 -12.50 -36.73 19.74
N ILE A 36 -11.71 -37.35 18.89
CA ILE A 36 -12.10 -38.54 18.12
C ILE A 36 -12.54 -39.66 19.06
N LYS A 37 -11.71 -39.97 20.06
CA LYS A 37 -12.01 -41.03 21.07
C LYS A 37 -13.28 -40.73 21.85
N SER A 38 -13.51 -39.47 22.25
CA SER A 38 -14.76 -39.05 22.92
C SER A 38 -15.99 -39.32 22.07
N ILE A 39 -15.91 -39.08 20.76
CA ILE A 39 -17.02 -39.25 19.81
C ILE A 39 -17.30 -40.72 19.53
N GLN A 40 -16.26 -41.55 19.46
CA GLN A 40 -16.34 -42.96 19.14
C GLN A 40 -16.72 -43.84 20.36
N SER A 41 -16.45 -43.38 21.58
CA SER A 41 -16.76 -44.11 22.81
C SER A 41 -18.23 -44.29 23.00
N LYS A 42 -18.63 -45.49 23.47
CA LYS A 42 -20.01 -45.83 23.80
C LYS A 42 -20.28 -45.70 25.30
N ASP A 43 -19.27 -45.88 26.13
CA ASP A 43 -19.34 -45.75 27.60
C ASP A 43 -19.32 -44.27 28.00
N GLN A 44 -20.26 -43.86 28.85
CA GLN A 44 -20.42 -42.47 29.28
C GLN A 44 -19.23 -41.94 30.11
N LEU A 45 -18.62 -42.79 30.89
CA LEU A 45 -17.40 -42.43 31.68
C LEU A 45 -16.24 -42.16 30.74
N ALA A 46 -16.00 -43.03 29.76
CA ALA A 46 -14.97 -42.83 28.73
C ALA A 46 -15.21 -41.58 27.90
N VAL A 47 -16.46 -41.29 27.53
CA VAL A 47 -16.85 -40.02 26.84
C VAL A 47 -16.49 -38.81 27.71
N SER A 48 -16.81 -38.89 29.04
CA SER A 48 -16.50 -37.79 29.96
C SER A 48 -15.00 -37.55 30.07
N ASP A 49 -14.21 -38.61 30.24
CA ASP A 49 -12.77 -38.49 30.46
C ASP A 49 -12.04 -38.04 29.19
N TRP A 50 -12.38 -38.61 28.04
CA TRP A 50 -11.80 -38.12 26.75
C TRP A 50 -12.21 -36.68 26.40
N SER A 51 -13.41 -36.25 26.78
CA SER A 51 -13.84 -34.87 26.58
C SER A 51 -13.12 -33.89 27.52
N LYS A 52 -12.78 -34.31 28.77
CA LYS A 52 -11.89 -33.50 29.63
C LYS A 52 -10.48 -33.41 29.08
N ALA A 53 -9.92 -34.52 28.61
CA ALA A 53 -8.61 -34.57 27.95
C ALA A 53 -8.54 -33.65 26.74
N MET A 54 -9.56 -33.70 25.89
CA MET A 54 -9.68 -32.80 24.73
C MET A 54 -9.66 -31.32 25.14
N LYS A 55 -10.42 -30.96 26.18
CA LYS A 55 -10.44 -29.59 26.69
C LYS A 55 -9.09 -29.14 27.23
N ILE A 56 -8.41 -29.98 28.00
CA ILE A 56 -7.09 -29.68 28.55
C ILE A 56 -6.11 -29.44 27.40
N GLY A 57 -6.06 -30.35 26.43
CA GLY A 57 -5.22 -30.18 25.24
C GLY A 57 -5.53 -28.90 24.48
N TYR A 58 -6.81 -28.58 24.30
CA TYR A 58 -7.23 -27.35 23.61
C TYR A 58 -6.88 -26.09 24.41
N LEU A 59 -6.97 -26.11 25.74
CA LEU A 59 -6.56 -24.99 26.59
C LEU A 59 -5.05 -24.73 26.49
N ILE A 60 -4.22 -25.80 26.55
CA ILE A 60 -2.79 -25.66 26.36
C ILE A 60 -2.46 -25.10 24.99
N HIS A 61 -3.15 -25.58 23.96
CA HIS A 61 -3.00 -25.04 22.59
C HIS A 61 -3.30 -23.53 22.53
N ILE A 62 -4.44 -23.09 23.09
CA ILE A 62 -4.81 -21.67 23.14
C ILE A 62 -3.74 -20.85 23.86
N LEU A 63 -3.35 -21.27 25.06
CA LEU A 63 -2.36 -20.54 25.86
C LEU A 63 -1.02 -20.43 25.13
N SER A 64 -0.59 -21.51 24.45
CA SER A 64 0.65 -21.53 23.67
C SER A 64 0.60 -20.54 22.50
N ILE A 65 -0.51 -20.51 21.74
CA ILE A 65 -0.68 -19.57 20.61
C ILE A 65 -0.70 -18.11 21.12
N PHE A 66 -1.46 -17.82 22.17
CA PHE A 66 -1.53 -16.47 22.73
C PHE A 66 -0.17 -16.01 23.27
N SER A 67 0.55 -16.91 23.97
CA SER A 67 1.90 -16.61 24.48
C SER A 67 2.90 -16.37 23.35
N ALA A 68 2.84 -17.15 22.26
CA ALA A 68 3.69 -16.95 21.09
C ALA A 68 3.41 -15.58 20.43
N ILE A 69 2.15 -15.19 20.28
CA ILE A 69 1.76 -13.87 19.73
C ILE A 69 2.29 -12.75 20.62
N LEU A 70 2.12 -12.84 21.94
CA LEU A 70 2.63 -11.83 22.88
C LEU A 70 4.15 -11.73 22.83
N LEU A 71 4.86 -12.85 22.70
CA LEU A 71 6.32 -12.88 22.60
C LEU A 71 6.81 -12.22 21.30
N ILE A 72 6.09 -12.42 20.19
CA ILE A 72 6.42 -11.75 18.92
C ILE A 72 6.21 -10.23 19.03
N PHE A 73 5.09 -9.80 19.61
CA PHE A 73 4.87 -8.37 19.86
C PHE A 73 5.96 -7.76 20.75
N TYR A 74 6.39 -8.49 21.76
CA TYR A 74 7.51 -8.06 22.60
C TYR A 74 8.80 -7.89 21.81
N MET A 75 9.18 -8.87 20.97
CA MET A 75 10.37 -8.77 20.11
C MET A 75 10.29 -7.57 19.16
N MET A 76 9.12 -7.35 18.57
CA MET A 76 8.89 -6.26 17.60
C MET A 76 8.94 -4.89 18.28
N ASP A 77 8.37 -4.75 19.48
CA ASP A 77 8.37 -3.50 20.26
C ASP A 77 9.76 -3.15 20.79
N GLN A 78 10.60 -4.18 21.07
CA GLN A 78 11.98 -4.01 21.52
C GLN A 78 12.99 -3.94 20.37
N HIS A 79 12.56 -4.03 19.10
CA HIS A 79 13.41 -3.97 17.92
C HIS A 79 14.55 -5.01 17.91
N TYR A 80 14.27 -6.28 18.30
CA TYR A 80 15.26 -7.35 18.31
C TYR A 80 15.52 -7.86 16.88
N TYR A 81 16.34 -7.10 16.12
CA TYR A 81 16.63 -7.37 14.71
C TYR A 81 17.47 -8.62 14.46
N GLU A 82 17.99 -9.27 15.48
CA GLU A 82 18.59 -10.61 15.38
C GLU A 82 17.59 -11.69 14.94
N PHE A 83 16.28 -11.43 15.11
CA PHE A 83 15.23 -12.31 14.62
C PHE A 83 14.82 -11.91 13.20
N ASN A 84 14.84 -12.88 12.28
CA ASN A 84 14.49 -12.63 10.87
C ASN A 84 13.10 -11.97 10.70
N TYR A 85 12.14 -12.40 11.51
CA TYR A 85 10.79 -11.83 11.46
C TYR A 85 10.76 -10.34 11.82
N VAL A 86 11.47 -9.95 12.88
CA VAL A 86 11.54 -8.56 13.31
C VAL A 86 12.31 -7.71 12.29
N TRP A 87 13.47 -8.22 11.84
CA TRP A 87 14.30 -7.55 10.85
C TRP A 87 13.53 -7.25 9.55
N SER A 88 12.71 -8.21 9.09
CA SER A 88 11.97 -8.07 7.83
C SER A 88 10.83 -7.04 7.90
N HIS A 89 10.20 -6.86 9.07
CA HIS A 89 8.91 -6.16 9.19
C HIS A 89 8.95 -4.89 10.05
N VAL A 90 10.02 -4.65 10.82
CA VAL A 90 10.14 -3.51 11.73
C VAL A 90 11.41 -2.73 11.41
N SER A 91 11.40 -1.41 11.64
CA SER A 91 12.56 -0.52 11.59
C SER A 91 12.46 0.56 12.66
N ASP A 92 13.58 1.23 12.95
CA ASP A 92 13.64 2.32 13.95
C ASP A 92 12.74 3.50 13.56
N GLU A 93 12.50 3.69 12.27
CA GLU A 93 11.66 4.76 11.73
C GLU A 93 10.15 4.41 11.74
N LEU A 94 9.79 3.15 11.99
CA LEU A 94 8.41 2.69 11.93
C LEU A 94 7.60 3.26 13.10
N ALA A 95 6.56 4.03 12.81
CA ALA A 95 5.68 4.53 13.86
C ALA A 95 5.06 3.37 14.66
N ARG A 96 5.12 3.43 15.99
CA ARG A 96 4.70 2.36 16.93
C ARG A 96 3.28 1.83 16.66
N LYS A 97 2.37 2.68 16.19
CA LYS A 97 1.01 2.26 15.80
C LYS A 97 0.97 1.21 14.69
N TYR A 98 2.02 1.14 13.85
CA TYR A 98 2.12 0.18 12.75
C TYR A 98 2.81 -1.13 13.13
N ILE A 99 3.31 -1.29 14.35
CA ILE A 99 3.82 -2.58 14.84
C ILE A 99 2.72 -3.65 14.78
N LEU A 100 1.47 -3.29 15.08
CA LEU A 100 0.32 -4.18 14.87
C LEU A 100 0.20 -4.63 13.42
N SER A 101 0.30 -3.71 12.47
CA SER A 101 0.24 -4.01 11.04
C SER A 101 1.39 -4.90 10.58
N ALA A 102 2.59 -4.61 11.05
CA ALA A 102 3.79 -5.37 10.78
C ALA A 102 3.72 -6.82 11.29
N PHE A 103 2.96 -7.08 12.38
CA PHE A 103 2.77 -8.44 12.90
C PHE A 103 2.02 -9.34 11.91
N TRP A 104 0.97 -8.90 11.26
CA TRP A 104 0.20 -9.75 10.33
C TRP A 104 0.54 -9.52 8.87
N GLU A 105 1.41 -8.58 8.55
CA GLU A 105 1.94 -8.45 7.20
C GLU A 105 2.75 -9.68 6.82
N GLY A 106 3.57 -10.17 7.76
CA GLY A 106 4.35 -11.38 7.57
C GLY A 106 3.48 -12.64 7.49
N GLN A 107 4.01 -13.67 6.81
CA GLN A 107 3.31 -14.93 6.61
C GLN A 107 3.02 -15.63 7.95
N GLU A 108 4.01 -15.74 8.82
CA GLU A 108 3.90 -16.42 10.11
C GLU A 108 2.89 -15.72 11.02
N GLY A 109 2.96 -14.39 11.10
CA GLY A 109 2.03 -13.58 11.87
C GLY A 109 0.59 -13.66 11.37
N SER A 110 0.39 -13.74 10.06
CA SER A 110 -0.94 -13.90 9.47
C SER A 110 -1.55 -15.28 9.75
N PHE A 111 -0.75 -16.37 9.78
CA PHE A 111 -1.21 -17.68 10.25
C PHE A 111 -1.51 -17.67 11.74
N LEU A 112 -0.71 -16.98 12.56
CA LEU A 112 -0.98 -16.81 13.99
C LEU A 112 -2.28 -16.04 14.22
N LEU A 113 -2.56 -15.00 13.43
CA LEU A 113 -3.83 -14.27 13.48
C LEU A 113 -5.03 -15.15 13.11
N TRP A 114 -4.88 -16.02 12.11
CA TRP A 114 -5.92 -16.99 11.76
C TRP A 114 -6.15 -17.99 12.89
N MET A 115 -5.09 -18.53 13.47
CA MET A 115 -5.18 -19.43 14.64
C MET A 115 -5.79 -18.76 15.85
N PHE A 116 -5.42 -17.50 16.13
CA PHE A 116 -6.02 -16.69 17.17
C PHE A 116 -7.55 -16.64 17.07
N TRP A 117 -8.06 -16.31 15.88
CA TRP A 117 -9.51 -16.28 15.65
C TRP A 117 -10.15 -17.67 15.77
N ASN A 118 -9.51 -18.71 15.27
CA ASN A 118 -10.01 -20.08 15.45
C ASN A 118 -10.04 -20.50 16.94
N CYS A 119 -9.04 -20.09 17.72
CA CYS A 119 -9.03 -20.30 19.17
C CYS A 119 -10.22 -19.60 19.84
N VAL A 120 -10.45 -18.32 19.50
CA VAL A 120 -11.59 -17.56 20.05
C VAL A 120 -12.92 -18.20 19.68
N LEU A 121 -13.09 -18.61 18.41
CA LEU A 121 -14.31 -19.27 17.95
C LEU A 121 -14.52 -20.62 18.62
N GLY A 122 -13.49 -21.41 18.81
CA GLY A 122 -13.56 -22.71 19.47
C GLY A 122 -13.99 -22.65 20.95
N LEU A 123 -13.68 -21.53 21.65
CA LEU A 123 -14.13 -21.31 23.04
C LEU A 123 -15.66 -21.29 23.18
N PHE A 124 -16.40 -20.93 22.13
CA PHE A 124 -17.87 -20.99 22.19
C PHE A 124 -18.42 -22.42 22.30
N PHE A 125 -17.65 -23.42 21.84
CA PHE A 125 -18.01 -24.85 21.92
C PHE A 125 -17.54 -25.53 23.21
N TRP A 126 -16.74 -24.85 23.99
CA TRP A 126 -16.17 -25.32 25.23
C TRP A 126 -17.21 -25.56 26.34
N LYS A 127 -18.24 -24.70 26.48
CA LYS A 127 -19.12 -24.63 27.64
C LYS A 127 -20.17 -25.74 27.70
N LYS A 128 -20.69 -26.27 26.57
CA LYS A 128 -21.77 -27.26 26.55
C LYS A 128 -21.27 -28.63 26.11
N PHE A 129 -21.46 -29.64 26.98
CA PHE A 129 -21.06 -31.01 26.73
C PHE A 129 -22.09 -31.77 25.86
N THR A 130 -22.11 -31.50 24.57
CA THR A 130 -22.93 -32.25 23.61
C THR A 130 -22.02 -32.90 22.57
N ARG A 131 -22.42 -34.10 22.09
CA ARG A 131 -21.69 -34.86 21.07
C ARG A 131 -21.44 -34.01 19.82
N SER A 132 -22.41 -33.20 19.44
CA SER A 132 -22.29 -32.26 18.30
C SER A 132 -21.21 -31.19 18.54
N ASN A 133 -21.14 -30.60 19.76
CA ASN A 133 -20.13 -29.57 20.05
C ASN A 133 -18.71 -30.16 20.10
N TYR A 134 -18.53 -31.38 20.56
CA TYR A 134 -17.23 -32.04 20.54
C TYR A 134 -16.77 -32.34 19.12
N SER A 135 -17.70 -32.82 18.26
CA SER A 135 -17.33 -33.06 16.86
C SER A 135 -16.96 -31.77 16.12
N VAL A 136 -17.68 -30.68 16.34
CA VAL A 136 -17.36 -29.37 15.76
C VAL A 136 -15.99 -28.88 16.25
N LEU A 137 -15.72 -28.93 17.56
CA LEU A 137 -14.45 -28.54 18.13
C LEU A 137 -13.29 -29.43 17.63
N THR A 138 -13.52 -30.75 17.50
CA THR A 138 -12.53 -31.68 16.95
C THR A 138 -12.16 -31.30 15.51
N VAL A 139 -13.12 -30.93 14.66
CA VAL A 139 -12.84 -30.47 13.29
C VAL A 139 -12.06 -29.16 13.29
N ILE A 140 -12.42 -28.19 14.14
CA ILE A 140 -11.68 -26.93 14.27
C ILE A 140 -10.23 -27.19 14.69
N VAL A 141 -10.01 -28.06 15.67
CA VAL A 141 -8.66 -28.44 16.13
C VAL A 141 -7.88 -29.17 15.03
N GLY A 142 -8.55 -30.00 14.24
CA GLY A 142 -7.94 -30.62 13.06
C GLY A 142 -7.41 -29.60 12.04
N VAL A 143 -8.16 -28.53 11.79
CA VAL A 143 -7.71 -27.40 10.97
C VAL A 143 -6.52 -26.68 11.62
N GLN A 144 -6.56 -26.46 12.95
CA GLN A 144 -5.46 -25.83 13.68
C GLN A 144 -4.14 -26.61 13.55
N ILE A 145 -4.16 -27.96 13.62
CA ILE A 145 -2.96 -28.78 13.44
C ILE A 145 -2.27 -28.45 12.12
N ILE A 146 -3.03 -28.32 11.03
CA ILE A 146 -2.47 -28.02 9.72
C ILE A 146 -1.89 -26.60 9.68
N ILE A 147 -2.59 -25.61 10.22
CA ILE A 147 -2.11 -24.23 10.22
C ILE A 147 -0.85 -24.09 11.09
N VAL A 148 -0.82 -24.70 12.30
CA VAL A 148 0.39 -24.67 13.16
C VAL A 148 1.56 -25.33 12.47
N SER A 149 1.34 -26.41 11.68
CA SER A 149 2.43 -27.07 10.95
C SER A 149 3.18 -26.13 10.00
N MET A 150 2.50 -25.06 9.49
CA MET A 150 3.09 -24.08 8.59
C MET A 150 4.07 -23.13 9.28
N ILE A 151 4.05 -23.07 10.61
CA ILE A 151 4.94 -22.21 11.41
C ILE A 151 5.89 -23.00 12.32
N LEU A 152 6.04 -24.31 12.13
CA LEU A 152 6.91 -25.14 12.94
C LEU A 152 8.39 -24.79 12.78
N GLY A 153 8.84 -24.54 11.55
CA GLY A 153 10.24 -24.21 11.27
C GLY A 153 11.24 -25.32 11.59
N ILE A 154 10.84 -26.60 11.41
CA ILE A 154 11.70 -27.76 11.68
C ILE A 154 12.16 -28.43 10.39
N HIS A 155 13.33 -29.07 10.44
CA HIS A 155 13.87 -29.84 9.32
C HIS A 155 13.81 -31.34 9.66
N ILE A 156 13.15 -32.12 8.80
CA ILE A 156 13.03 -33.58 8.94
C ILE A 156 13.57 -34.21 7.65
N SER A 157 14.65 -34.96 7.76
CA SER A 157 15.27 -35.69 6.61
C SER A 157 15.54 -34.77 5.41
N GLY A 158 15.98 -33.51 5.65
CA GLY A 158 16.29 -32.53 4.61
C GLY A 158 15.08 -31.74 4.08
N VAL A 159 13.86 -32.05 4.52
CA VAL A 159 12.65 -31.31 4.17
C VAL A 159 12.34 -30.27 5.26
N LYS A 160 12.23 -28.99 4.89
CA LYS A 160 11.81 -27.91 5.78
C LYS A 160 10.30 -27.98 5.97
N LEU A 161 9.82 -28.09 7.19
CA LEU A 161 8.43 -28.08 7.55
C LEU A 161 8.07 -26.76 8.26
N GLY A 162 7.47 -25.87 7.53
CA GLY A 162 7.05 -24.57 8.05
C GLY A 162 8.18 -23.55 8.17
N SER A 163 7.82 -22.33 8.53
CA SER A 163 8.72 -21.22 8.80
C SER A 163 8.40 -20.63 10.18
N SER A 164 9.37 -20.65 11.11
CA SER A 164 9.14 -20.14 12.46
C SER A 164 9.45 -18.64 12.56
N PRO A 165 8.61 -17.83 13.22
CA PRO A 165 8.91 -16.42 13.44
C PRO A 165 10.05 -16.17 14.45
N PHE A 166 10.51 -17.22 15.13
CA PHE A 166 11.57 -17.16 16.15
C PHE A 166 12.95 -17.59 15.66
N VAL A 167 13.14 -17.66 14.32
CA VAL A 167 14.43 -18.00 13.72
C VAL A 167 15.36 -16.79 13.72
N LEU A 168 16.63 -17.01 14.10
CA LEU A 168 17.63 -15.96 14.07
C LEU A 168 18.09 -15.66 12.64
N LEU A 169 18.40 -14.40 12.37
CA LEU A 169 18.80 -13.92 11.05
C LEU A 169 20.04 -14.65 10.54
N ARG A 170 21.03 -14.90 11.42
CA ARG A 170 22.26 -15.65 11.11
C ARG A 170 22.04 -17.14 10.74
N GLN A 171 20.86 -17.70 11.04
CA GLN A 171 20.52 -19.08 10.66
C GLN A 171 19.95 -19.15 9.23
N ILE A 172 19.55 -18.03 8.66
CA ILE A 172 18.93 -17.93 7.33
C ILE A 172 19.90 -17.34 6.32
N MET A 173 20.71 -16.35 6.73
CA MET A 173 21.65 -15.64 5.86
C MET A 173 23.08 -16.00 6.22
N ASP A 174 23.89 -16.32 5.21
CA ASP A 174 25.34 -16.50 5.35
C ASP A 174 26.06 -15.25 4.81
N ILE A 175 26.24 -14.25 5.66
CA ILE A 175 26.94 -13.02 5.32
C ILE A 175 28.09 -12.77 6.30
N PRO A 176 29.18 -12.08 5.86
CA PRO A 176 30.37 -11.81 6.69
C PRO A 176 30.07 -11.08 8.01
N LEU A 177 28.99 -10.32 8.07
CA LEU A 177 28.55 -9.60 9.26
C LEU A 177 28.38 -10.52 10.48
N PHE A 178 27.88 -11.75 10.28
CA PHE A 178 27.67 -12.70 11.38
C PHE A 178 28.95 -13.37 11.91
N LYS A 179 30.10 -13.02 11.36
CA LYS A 179 31.40 -13.34 11.96
C LYS A 179 31.79 -12.37 13.08
N ASN A 180 31.09 -11.24 13.20
CA ASN A 180 31.27 -10.28 14.28
C ASN A 180 30.42 -10.67 15.49
N ALA A 181 31.01 -10.74 16.69
CA ALA A 181 30.31 -11.04 17.94
C ALA A 181 29.24 -10.00 18.31
N GLU A 182 29.42 -8.75 17.88
CA GLU A 182 28.53 -7.61 18.16
C GLU A 182 27.56 -7.30 17.00
N TYR A 183 27.30 -8.24 16.10
CA TYR A 183 26.47 -8.00 14.92
C TYR A 183 25.07 -7.43 15.23
N THR A 184 24.52 -7.74 16.41
CA THR A 184 23.20 -7.28 16.86
C THR A 184 23.09 -5.76 16.89
N SER A 185 24.18 -5.05 17.18
CA SER A 185 24.25 -3.58 17.21
C SER A 185 24.39 -2.97 15.80
N LEU A 186 24.79 -3.75 14.82
CA LEU A 186 25.05 -3.31 13.44
C LEU A 186 23.89 -3.57 12.50
N VAL A 187 22.99 -4.49 12.85
CA VAL A 187 21.82 -4.82 12.04
C VAL A 187 20.73 -3.78 12.23
N LYS A 188 20.22 -3.25 11.11
CA LYS A 188 19.05 -2.37 11.07
C LYS A 188 17.89 -3.08 10.38
N GLY A 189 16.68 -2.89 10.88
CA GLY A 189 15.49 -3.48 10.30
C GLY A 189 15.11 -2.89 8.95
N ASN A 190 14.53 -3.72 8.08
CA ASN A 190 14.03 -3.30 6.76
C ASN A 190 12.76 -2.44 6.86
N GLY A 191 11.95 -2.66 7.90
CA GLY A 191 10.70 -1.97 8.11
C GLY A 191 9.54 -2.48 7.28
N LEU A 192 8.34 -2.05 7.65
CA LEU A 192 7.11 -2.32 6.93
C LEU A 192 7.11 -1.61 5.57
N ASN A 193 6.67 -2.29 4.53
CA ASN A 193 6.47 -1.68 3.21
C ASN A 193 5.67 -0.37 3.35
N PRO A 194 6.15 0.75 2.80
CA PRO A 194 5.46 2.04 2.89
C PRO A 194 3.99 2.01 2.47
N LEU A 195 3.63 1.23 1.43
CA LEU A 195 2.26 1.00 1.00
C LEU A 195 1.32 0.48 2.09
N LEU A 196 1.87 -0.24 3.06
CA LEU A 196 1.13 -0.87 4.14
C LEU A 196 1.07 0.02 5.40
N GLN A 197 1.74 1.18 5.40
CA GLN A 197 1.75 2.12 6.52
C GLN A 197 0.53 3.04 6.50
N ASN A 198 -0.66 2.46 6.53
CA ASN A 198 -1.93 3.17 6.61
C ASN A 198 -2.87 2.53 7.65
N TYR A 199 -3.92 3.24 8.05
CA TYR A 199 -4.84 2.76 9.09
C TYR A 199 -5.68 1.54 8.63
N TRP A 200 -5.93 1.38 7.32
CA TRP A 200 -6.63 0.22 6.77
C TRP A 200 -5.87 -1.06 7.03
N MET A 201 -4.54 -1.03 6.93
CA MET A 201 -3.70 -2.18 7.25
C MET A 201 -3.82 -2.61 8.72
N THR A 202 -4.21 -1.70 9.62
CA THR A 202 -4.43 -2.02 11.03
C THR A 202 -5.77 -2.71 11.29
N ILE A 203 -6.84 -2.37 10.56
CA ILE A 203 -8.21 -2.84 10.86
C ILE A 203 -8.77 -3.86 9.86
N HIS A 204 -8.41 -3.75 8.56
CA HIS A 204 -8.95 -4.64 7.52
C HIS A 204 -8.46 -6.09 7.66
N PRO A 205 -7.14 -6.41 7.75
CA PRO A 205 -6.69 -7.80 7.80
C PRO A 205 -7.24 -8.55 9.02
N PRO A 206 -7.26 -8.02 10.26
CA PRO A 206 -7.89 -8.72 11.39
C PRO A 206 -9.36 -9.03 11.16
N THR A 207 -10.12 -8.13 10.54
CA THR A 207 -11.54 -8.32 10.23
C THR A 207 -11.75 -9.39 9.16
N LEU A 208 -10.95 -9.34 8.08
CA LEU A 208 -10.99 -10.32 7.01
C LEU A 208 -10.62 -11.72 7.51
N PHE A 209 -9.56 -11.83 8.33
CA PHE A 209 -9.15 -13.10 8.94
C PHE A 209 -10.19 -13.65 9.91
N LEU A 210 -10.89 -12.81 10.67
CA LEU A 210 -12.06 -13.25 11.45
C LEU A 210 -13.16 -13.79 10.52
N GLY A 211 -13.39 -13.14 9.38
CA GLY A 211 -14.31 -13.61 8.35
C GLY A 211 -13.92 -15.00 7.84
N PHE A 212 -12.69 -15.18 7.41
CA PHE A 212 -12.14 -16.46 6.95
C PHE A 212 -12.21 -17.54 8.03
N ALA A 213 -11.72 -17.24 9.23
CA ALA A 213 -11.76 -18.16 10.36
C ALA A 213 -13.18 -18.57 10.72
N SER A 214 -14.14 -17.64 10.67
CA SER A 214 -15.53 -17.94 11.05
C SER A 214 -16.22 -18.93 10.11
N THR A 215 -15.77 -19.06 8.84
CA THR A 215 -16.31 -20.04 7.89
C THR A 215 -15.99 -21.49 8.26
N VAL A 216 -14.98 -21.71 9.12
CA VAL A 216 -14.68 -23.06 9.67
C VAL A 216 -15.85 -23.60 10.50
N VAL A 217 -16.66 -22.73 11.11
CA VAL A 217 -17.76 -23.16 11.98
C VAL A 217 -18.89 -23.81 11.18
N PRO A 218 -19.50 -23.18 10.15
CA PRO A 218 -20.46 -23.87 9.27
C PRO A 218 -19.87 -25.10 8.58
N PHE A 219 -18.60 -25.05 8.18
CA PHE A 219 -17.89 -26.22 7.65
C PHE A 219 -17.86 -27.37 8.68
N ALA A 220 -17.44 -27.10 9.90
CA ALA A 220 -17.34 -28.09 10.97
C ALA A 220 -18.70 -28.68 11.34
N TYR A 221 -19.77 -27.89 11.34
CA TYR A 221 -21.13 -28.39 11.52
C TYR A 221 -21.57 -29.29 10.38
N ALA A 222 -21.32 -28.90 9.13
CA ALA A 222 -21.66 -29.72 7.96
C ALA A 222 -20.88 -31.05 7.94
N PHE A 223 -19.59 -31.01 8.25
CA PHE A 223 -18.74 -32.19 8.38
C PHE A 223 -19.24 -33.10 9.53
N SER A 224 -19.54 -32.52 10.70
CA SER A 224 -20.06 -33.23 11.87
C SER A 224 -21.41 -33.89 11.60
N ALA A 225 -22.29 -33.23 10.87
CA ALA A 225 -23.58 -33.78 10.48
C ALA A 225 -23.42 -35.06 9.62
N LEU A 226 -22.45 -35.03 8.68
CA LEU A 226 -22.09 -36.21 7.88
C LEU A 226 -21.45 -37.30 8.73
N TRP A 227 -20.52 -36.94 9.61
CA TRP A 227 -19.78 -37.86 10.45
C TRP A 227 -20.68 -38.60 11.43
N LEU A 228 -21.55 -37.86 12.13
CA LEU A 228 -22.46 -38.39 13.15
C LEU A 228 -23.74 -38.98 12.54
N GLY A 229 -24.13 -38.62 11.33
CA GLY A 229 -25.43 -38.97 10.73
C GLY A 229 -26.61 -38.16 11.30
N GLU A 230 -26.33 -37.00 11.91
CA GLU A 230 -27.33 -36.14 12.56
C GLU A 230 -27.76 -34.99 11.65
N TYR A 231 -28.81 -35.17 10.84
CA TYR A 231 -29.19 -34.25 9.77
C TYR A 231 -30.29 -33.23 10.13
N LYS A 232 -30.86 -33.27 11.33
CA LYS A 232 -32.00 -32.38 11.67
C LYS A 232 -31.66 -31.20 12.55
N VAL A 233 -30.93 -31.42 13.62
CA VAL A 233 -30.69 -30.41 14.67
C VAL A 233 -29.68 -29.34 14.24
N TRP A 234 -28.67 -29.69 13.48
CA TRP A 234 -27.59 -28.81 13.10
C TRP A 234 -28.04 -27.61 12.23
N VAL A 235 -29.08 -27.81 11.35
CA VAL A 235 -29.55 -26.81 10.41
C VAL A 235 -29.95 -25.49 11.10
N LYS A 236 -30.61 -25.59 12.26
CA LYS A 236 -31.02 -24.40 13.03
C LYS A 236 -29.85 -23.72 13.72
N ILE A 237 -28.87 -24.50 14.20
CA ILE A 237 -27.74 -24.00 14.94
C ILE A 237 -26.75 -23.32 14.01
N VAL A 238 -26.43 -23.97 12.88
CA VAL A 238 -25.44 -23.49 11.92
C VAL A 238 -25.87 -22.21 11.23
N LEU A 239 -27.18 -22.01 10.98
CA LEU A 239 -27.65 -20.80 10.32
C LEU A 239 -27.21 -19.51 11.02
N ARG A 240 -27.18 -19.53 12.34
CA ARG A 240 -26.72 -18.39 13.11
C ARG A 240 -25.24 -18.11 12.89
N TRP A 241 -24.41 -19.14 12.87
CA TRP A 241 -22.98 -19.01 12.62
C TRP A 241 -22.69 -18.60 11.18
N SER A 242 -23.41 -19.16 10.21
CA SER A 242 -23.24 -18.78 8.80
C SER A 242 -23.68 -17.35 8.53
N LEU A 243 -24.74 -16.84 9.18
CA LEU A 243 -25.12 -15.42 9.10
C LEU A 243 -24.04 -14.51 9.69
N PHE A 244 -23.48 -14.89 10.85
CA PHE A 244 -22.35 -14.18 11.45
C PHE A 244 -21.14 -14.19 10.51
N SER A 245 -20.76 -15.35 9.97
CA SER A 245 -19.62 -15.47 9.03
C SER A 245 -19.86 -14.66 7.75
N GLY A 246 -21.08 -14.69 7.20
CA GLY A 246 -21.44 -13.90 6.02
C GLY A 246 -21.34 -12.40 6.27
N ALA A 247 -21.73 -11.95 7.46
CA ALA A 247 -21.63 -10.54 7.85
C ALA A 247 -20.17 -10.10 8.03
N VAL A 248 -19.37 -10.85 8.78
CA VAL A 248 -17.97 -10.48 9.08
C VAL A 248 -17.09 -10.58 7.84
N LEU A 249 -17.23 -11.65 7.04
CA LEU A 249 -16.47 -11.79 5.82
C LEU A 249 -16.86 -10.70 4.80
N GLY A 250 -18.16 -10.41 4.66
CA GLY A 250 -18.62 -9.29 3.84
C GLY A 250 -18.10 -7.95 4.30
N LEU A 251 -18.01 -7.70 5.63
CA LEU A 251 -17.41 -6.50 6.19
C LEU A 251 -15.91 -6.44 5.86
N GLY A 252 -15.17 -7.54 5.98
CA GLY A 252 -13.77 -7.61 5.62
C GLY A 252 -13.55 -7.26 4.14
N ILE A 253 -14.36 -7.81 3.23
CA ILE A 253 -14.31 -7.49 1.80
C ILE A 253 -14.60 -6.00 1.55
N LEU A 254 -15.62 -5.44 2.20
CA LEU A 254 -15.97 -4.02 2.07
C LEU A 254 -14.84 -3.11 2.56
N MET A 255 -14.18 -3.45 3.68
CA MET A 255 -13.02 -2.71 4.18
C MET A 255 -11.84 -2.79 3.22
N GLY A 256 -11.63 -3.93 2.55
CA GLY A 256 -10.63 -4.07 1.49
C GLY A 256 -10.93 -3.20 0.28
N ALA A 257 -12.19 -3.12 -0.13
CA ALA A 257 -12.62 -2.23 -1.21
C ALA A 257 -12.43 -0.74 -0.86
N ALA A 258 -12.67 -0.36 0.40
CA ALA A 258 -12.42 1.00 0.87
C ALA A 258 -10.92 1.31 0.92
N TRP A 259 -10.09 0.35 1.37
CA TRP A 259 -8.64 0.49 1.33
C TRP A 259 -8.10 0.65 -0.10
N ALA A 260 -8.58 -0.19 -1.04
CA ALA A 260 -8.21 -0.06 -2.44
C ALA A 260 -8.58 1.32 -3.01
N TYR A 261 -9.74 1.85 -2.61
CA TYR A 261 -10.22 3.16 -3.03
C TYR A 261 -9.40 4.32 -2.46
N GLU A 262 -8.99 4.26 -1.19
CA GLU A 262 -8.32 5.37 -0.51
C GLU A 262 -6.78 5.35 -0.60
N ALA A 263 -6.17 4.18 -0.83
CA ALA A 263 -4.73 4.04 -0.64
C ALA A 263 -4.03 3.20 -1.72
N LEU A 264 -4.73 2.70 -2.74
CA LEU A 264 -4.13 1.93 -3.81
C LEU A 264 -4.34 2.60 -5.18
N SER A 265 -3.43 2.30 -6.10
CA SER A 265 -3.40 2.88 -7.44
C SER A 265 -4.38 2.23 -8.44
N PHE A 266 -5.42 1.54 -7.98
CA PHE A 266 -6.37 0.83 -8.86
C PHE A 266 -7.36 1.74 -9.60
N GLY A 267 -7.43 3.02 -9.24
CA GLY A 267 -8.38 3.96 -9.84
C GLY A 267 -9.84 3.61 -9.55
N GLY A 268 -10.11 3.05 -8.38
CA GLY A 268 -11.44 2.67 -7.91
C GLY A 268 -11.45 1.69 -6.74
N TYR A 269 -12.65 1.31 -6.31
CA TYR A 269 -12.87 0.45 -5.15
C TYR A 269 -12.86 -1.06 -5.47
N TRP A 270 -12.81 -1.46 -6.75
CA TRP A 270 -12.81 -2.86 -7.19
C TRP A 270 -12.17 -3.00 -8.58
N ALA A 271 -11.14 -3.82 -8.68
CA ALA A 271 -10.37 -4.04 -9.91
C ALA A 271 -10.49 -5.47 -10.48
N TRP A 272 -11.23 -6.38 -9.84
CA TRP A 272 -11.23 -7.81 -10.12
C TRP A 272 -9.82 -8.44 -9.99
N ASP A 273 -8.99 -7.87 -9.08
CA ASP A 273 -7.72 -8.47 -8.74
C ASP A 273 -7.90 -9.92 -8.27
N PRO A 274 -6.98 -10.84 -8.58
CA PRO A 274 -7.08 -12.24 -8.16
C PRO A 274 -7.32 -12.43 -6.65
N VAL A 275 -6.75 -11.58 -5.79
CA VAL A 275 -6.93 -11.66 -4.32
C VAL A 275 -8.31 -11.14 -3.90
N GLU A 276 -8.79 -10.07 -4.53
CA GLU A 276 -10.18 -9.59 -4.37
C GLU A 276 -11.17 -10.71 -4.73
N ASN A 277 -10.99 -11.31 -5.91
CA ASN A 277 -11.84 -12.39 -6.41
C ASN A 277 -11.88 -13.58 -5.44
N MET A 278 -10.71 -13.96 -4.92
CA MET A 278 -10.59 -15.11 -4.02
C MET A 278 -11.07 -14.84 -2.60
N SER A 279 -11.34 -13.59 -2.23
CA SER A 279 -12.08 -13.25 -1.01
C SER A 279 -13.60 -13.28 -1.24
N LEU A 280 -14.05 -12.83 -2.42
CA LEU A 280 -15.46 -12.75 -2.81
C LEU A 280 -16.08 -14.13 -3.06
N VAL A 281 -15.36 -15.05 -3.72
CA VAL A 281 -15.88 -16.37 -4.09
C VAL A 281 -16.35 -17.21 -2.90
N PRO A 282 -15.57 -17.38 -1.81
CA PRO A 282 -16.03 -18.04 -0.59
C PRO A 282 -17.27 -17.39 0.02
N TRP A 283 -17.36 -16.05 -0.04
CA TRP A 283 -18.50 -15.30 0.47
C TRP A 283 -19.77 -15.57 -0.35
N ILE A 284 -19.67 -15.55 -1.69
CA ILE A 284 -20.81 -15.89 -2.59
C ILE A 284 -21.33 -17.30 -2.29
N ILE A 285 -20.46 -18.28 -2.14
CA ILE A 285 -20.85 -19.67 -1.82
C ILE A 285 -21.44 -19.75 -0.40
N LEU A 286 -20.92 -18.98 0.57
CA LEU A 286 -21.50 -18.90 1.91
C LEU A 286 -22.92 -18.31 1.88
N ILE A 287 -23.15 -17.27 1.07
CA ILE A 287 -24.49 -16.69 0.89
C ILE A 287 -25.44 -17.70 0.24
N ALA A 288 -25.00 -18.46 -0.77
CA ALA A 288 -25.78 -19.57 -1.32
C ALA A 288 -26.10 -20.61 -0.25
N GLY A 289 -25.13 -20.95 0.61
CA GLY A 289 -25.31 -21.82 1.77
C GLY A 289 -26.33 -21.30 2.77
N ILE A 290 -26.35 -20.01 3.06
CA ILE A 290 -27.34 -19.38 3.94
C ILE A 290 -28.75 -19.51 3.36
N HIS A 291 -28.92 -19.23 2.06
CA HIS A 291 -30.22 -19.34 1.40
C HIS A 291 -30.72 -20.80 1.35
N SER A 292 -29.83 -21.74 1.02
CA SER A 292 -30.17 -23.16 1.05
C SER A 292 -30.48 -23.68 2.45
N ASN A 293 -29.82 -23.15 3.48
CA ASN A 293 -30.08 -23.46 4.88
C ASN A 293 -31.48 -22.95 5.32
N LEU A 294 -31.85 -21.73 4.89
CA LEU A 294 -33.21 -21.22 5.12
C LEU A 294 -34.27 -22.10 4.52
N ILE A 295 -34.05 -22.66 3.33
CA ILE A 295 -34.92 -23.67 2.71
C ILE A 295 -34.95 -24.92 3.59
N SER A 296 -33.80 -25.42 4.03
CA SER A 296 -33.68 -26.63 4.86
C SER A 296 -34.35 -26.53 6.25
N LEU A 297 -34.63 -25.31 6.73
CA LEU A 297 -35.42 -25.09 7.96
C LEU A 297 -36.93 -25.40 7.77
N HIS A 298 -37.42 -25.22 6.55
CA HIS A 298 -38.87 -25.41 6.22
C HIS A 298 -39.15 -26.74 5.53
N THR A 299 -38.19 -27.13 4.65
CA THR A 299 -38.28 -28.40 3.91
C THR A 299 -36.91 -29.07 3.94
N THR A 300 -36.85 -30.38 3.72
CA THR A 300 -35.56 -31.09 3.63
C THR A 300 -34.97 -31.06 2.23
N TYR A 301 -35.56 -30.31 1.30
CA TYR A 301 -35.19 -30.27 -0.11
C TYR A 301 -33.74 -29.86 -0.33
N ALA A 302 -33.28 -28.80 0.31
CA ALA A 302 -31.95 -28.25 0.11
C ALA A 302 -30.87 -28.84 1.05
N ASN A 303 -31.16 -29.84 1.87
CA ASN A 303 -30.19 -30.38 2.83
C ASN A 303 -28.85 -30.78 2.21
N LYS A 304 -28.90 -31.47 1.06
CA LYS A 304 -27.70 -31.90 0.32
C LYS A 304 -26.87 -30.69 -0.13
N ALA A 305 -27.52 -29.71 -0.74
CA ALA A 305 -26.88 -28.49 -1.22
C ALA A 305 -26.33 -27.66 -0.05
N THR A 306 -27.05 -27.52 1.06
CA THR A 306 -26.59 -26.78 2.24
C THR A 306 -25.29 -27.33 2.80
N ILE A 307 -25.20 -28.67 2.94
CA ILE A 307 -23.96 -29.34 3.38
C ILE A 307 -22.82 -29.02 2.39
N LEU A 308 -23.07 -29.19 1.09
CA LEU A 308 -22.05 -28.97 0.08
C LEU A 308 -21.55 -27.52 0.04
N PHE A 309 -22.46 -26.53 0.11
CA PHE A 309 -22.08 -25.12 0.12
C PHE A 309 -21.23 -24.72 1.33
N TYR A 310 -21.57 -25.23 2.53
CA TYR A 310 -20.77 -24.93 3.71
C TYR A 310 -19.39 -25.63 3.71
N LEU A 311 -19.31 -26.85 3.17
CA LEU A 311 -18.03 -27.52 2.95
C LEU A 311 -17.18 -26.77 1.89
N ALA A 312 -17.81 -26.35 0.80
CA ALA A 312 -17.15 -25.62 -0.27
C ALA A 312 -16.68 -24.21 0.17
N SER A 313 -17.49 -23.50 0.97
CA SER A 313 -17.13 -22.15 1.43
C SER A 313 -15.79 -22.10 2.15
N PHE A 314 -15.56 -22.99 3.13
CA PHE A 314 -14.27 -23.05 3.83
C PHE A 314 -13.17 -23.63 2.94
N GLY A 315 -13.45 -24.66 2.14
CA GLY A 315 -12.50 -25.21 1.17
C GLY A 315 -11.98 -24.13 0.20
N LEU A 316 -12.86 -23.22 -0.23
CA LEU A 316 -12.50 -22.09 -1.09
C LEU A 316 -11.72 -20.99 -0.34
N VAL A 317 -11.93 -20.78 0.97
CA VAL A 317 -11.05 -19.93 1.80
C VAL A 317 -9.62 -20.49 1.85
N VAL A 318 -9.49 -21.80 2.02
CA VAL A 318 -8.17 -22.47 2.01
C VAL A 318 -7.54 -22.36 0.61
N TYR A 319 -8.31 -22.56 -0.45
CA TYR A 319 -7.84 -22.39 -1.82
C TYR A 319 -7.43 -20.94 -2.13
N SER A 320 -8.18 -19.97 -1.62
CA SER A 320 -7.81 -18.55 -1.66
C SER A 320 -6.43 -18.31 -1.02
N SER A 321 -6.22 -18.87 0.17
CA SER A 321 -4.93 -18.77 0.87
C SER A 321 -3.79 -19.45 0.10
N PHE A 322 -4.07 -20.56 -0.58
CA PHE A 322 -3.10 -21.21 -1.46
C PHE A 322 -2.72 -20.30 -2.63
N LEU A 323 -3.67 -19.73 -3.35
CA LEU A 323 -3.40 -18.85 -4.48
C LEU A 323 -2.56 -17.63 -4.08
N THR A 324 -2.91 -16.98 -2.98
CA THR A 324 -2.25 -15.73 -2.55
C THR A 324 -0.84 -15.95 -1.99
N ARG A 325 -0.52 -17.17 -1.48
CA ARG A 325 0.73 -17.45 -0.73
C ARG A 325 1.67 -18.43 -1.40
N SER A 326 1.24 -19.11 -2.45
CA SER A 326 2.08 -20.07 -3.20
C SER A 326 3.02 -19.42 -4.20
N GLY A 327 2.91 -18.11 -4.43
CA GLY A 327 3.64 -17.42 -5.49
C GLY A 327 3.14 -17.73 -6.92
N ILE A 328 2.10 -18.57 -7.08
CA ILE A 328 1.55 -18.94 -8.40
C ILE A 328 0.98 -17.73 -9.15
N LEU A 329 0.40 -16.77 -8.44
CA LEU A 329 -0.13 -15.55 -9.05
C LEU A 329 0.97 -14.65 -9.62
N GLY A 330 2.18 -14.68 -9.05
CA GLY A 330 3.32 -13.90 -9.51
C GLY A 330 2.97 -12.43 -9.68
N GLU A 331 3.31 -11.86 -10.85
CA GLU A 331 3.05 -10.47 -11.20
C GLU A 331 1.58 -10.18 -11.58
N SER A 332 0.73 -11.19 -11.62
CA SER A 332 -0.69 -11.02 -11.98
C SER A 332 -1.54 -10.37 -10.89
N SER A 333 -1.03 -10.23 -9.67
CA SER A 333 -1.70 -9.55 -8.56
C SER A 333 -0.73 -8.71 -7.75
N ALA A 334 -1.11 -7.47 -7.46
CA ALA A 334 -0.37 -6.56 -6.58
C ALA A 334 -0.31 -7.03 -5.11
N HIS A 335 -1.16 -7.99 -4.74
CA HIS A 335 -1.29 -8.54 -3.38
C HIS A 335 -0.68 -9.93 -3.21
N ALA A 336 -0.08 -10.51 -4.25
CA ALA A 336 0.53 -11.83 -4.15
C ALA A 336 1.86 -11.78 -3.39
N PHE A 337 2.02 -12.72 -2.47
CA PHE A 337 3.31 -12.92 -1.81
C PHE A 337 4.29 -13.61 -2.78
N THR A 338 5.57 -13.30 -2.65
CA THR A 338 6.64 -14.02 -3.34
C THR A 338 6.74 -15.47 -2.80
N GLN A 339 7.39 -16.37 -3.56
CA GLN A 339 7.56 -17.78 -3.16
C GLN A 339 8.20 -17.89 -1.77
N MET A 340 7.54 -18.61 -0.87
CA MET A 340 7.91 -18.73 0.54
C MET A 340 8.20 -20.16 1.00
N GLY A 341 8.17 -21.13 0.08
CA GLY A 341 8.54 -22.52 0.35
C GLY A 341 7.49 -23.33 1.15
N LEU A 342 6.21 -22.89 1.17
CA LEU A 342 5.10 -23.60 1.84
C LEU A 342 4.08 -24.19 0.86
N GLU A 343 4.38 -24.23 -0.43
CA GLU A 343 3.44 -24.61 -1.50
C GLU A 343 2.82 -25.99 -1.24
N TRP A 344 3.64 -26.98 -0.90
CA TRP A 344 3.17 -28.35 -0.64
C TRP A 344 2.26 -28.45 0.60
N GLN A 345 2.56 -27.72 1.65
CA GLN A 345 1.72 -27.71 2.86
C GLN A 345 0.36 -27.06 2.57
N LEU A 346 0.32 -25.99 1.77
CA LEU A 346 -0.91 -25.35 1.31
C LEU A 346 -1.70 -26.29 0.39
N VAL A 347 -1.06 -27.03 -0.50
CA VAL A 347 -1.73 -28.06 -1.34
C VAL A 347 -2.33 -29.16 -0.46
N ILE A 348 -1.59 -29.67 0.52
CA ILE A 348 -2.10 -30.68 1.47
C ILE A 348 -3.31 -30.12 2.22
N PHE A 349 -3.26 -28.85 2.63
CA PHE A 349 -4.38 -28.19 3.32
C PHE A 349 -5.61 -28.13 2.42
N CYS A 350 -5.47 -27.75 1.15
CA CYS A 350 -6.55 -27.81 0.16
C CYS A 350 -7.09 -29.24 -0.01
N VAL A 351 -6.22 -30.21 -0.18
CA VAL A 351 -6.63 -31.62 -0.36
C VAL A 351 -7.42 -32.12 0.84
N VAL A 352 -6.93 -31.88 2.06
CA VAL A 352 -7.62 -32.33 3.28
C VAL A 352 -8.97 -31.66 3.46
N THR A 353 -9.07 -30.34 3.20
CA THR A 353 -10.31 -29.59 3.44
C THR A 353 -11.33 -29.71 2.31
N ILE A 354 -10.95 -30.11 1.11
CA ILE A 354 -11.86 -30.28 -0.02
C ILE A 354 -12.16 -31.76 -0.25
N PHE A 355 -11.14 -32.63 -0.42
CA PHE A 355 -11.37 -34.02 -0.82
C PHE A 355 -11.90 -34.89 0.31
N VAL A 356 -11.39 -34.76 1.55
CA VAL A 356 -11.86 -35.59 2.67
C VAL A 356 -13.34 -35.37 2.95
N PRO A 357 -13.84 -34.11 3.07
CA PRO A 357 -15.25 -33.84 3.24
C PRO A 357 -16.09 -34.28 2.03
N LEU A 358 -15.56 -34.12 0.80
CA LEU A 358 -16.25 -34.54 -0.43
C LEU A 358 -16.44 -36.06 -0.47
N VAL A 359 -15.40 -36.84 -0.16
CA VAL A 359 -15.49 -38.30 -0.07
C VAL A 359 -16.50 -38.73 1.00
N LEU A 360 -16.49 -38.09 2.17
CA LEU A 360 -17.47 -38.36 3.23
C LEU A 360 -18.89 -37.99 2.77
N TYR A 361 -19.07 -36.86 2.09
CA TYR A 361 -20.34 -36.42 1.53
C TYR A 361 -20.89 -37.43 0.52
N LEU A 362 -20.05 -37.89 -0.41
CA LEU A 362 -20.44 -38.90 -1.42
C LEU A 362 -20.81 -40.22 -0.78
N LYS A 363 -20.03 -40.72 0.19
CA LYS A 363 -20.36 -41.94 0.96
C LYS A 363 -21.67 -41.85 1.71
N LYS A 364 -22.01 -40.67 2.24
CA LYS A 364 -23.21 -40.45 3.05
C LYS A 364 -24.40 -39.88 2.23
N PHE A 365 -24.23 -39.63 0.93
CA PHE A 365 -25.16 -38.92 0.07
C PHE A 365 -26.59 -39.51 0.11
N LYS A 366 -26.71 -40.85 0.14
CA LYS A 366 -28.00 -41.54 0.22
C LYS A 366 -28.67 -41.43 1.59
N ASN A 367 -27.90 -41.18 2.64
CA ASN A 367 -28.41 -41.11 4.02
C ASN A 367 -28.93 -39.71 4.36
N ILE A 368 -28.61 -38.70 3.56
CA ILE A 368 -29.07 -37.32 3.79
C ILE A 368 -30.55 -37.24 3.47
N PRO A 369 -31.40 -36.81 4.42
CA PRO A 369 -32.86 -36.74 4.22
C PRO A 369 -33.22 -35.84 3.04
N THR A 370 -34.03 -36.36 2.15
CA THR A 370 -34.64 -35.62 1.03
C THR A 370 -36.16 -35.84 1.05
N PRO A 371 -36.96 -34.86 0.62
CA PRO A 371 -38.41 -35.02 0.57
C PRO A 371 -38.80 -36.05 -0.49
N SER A 372 -39.93 -36.68 -0.28
CA SER A 372 -40.55 -37.64 -1.22
C SER A 372 -41.32 -36.94 -2.36
N LYS A 373 -41.62 -35.67 -2.21
CA LYS A 373 -42.37 -34.84 -3.17
C LYS A 373 -41.45 -33.77 -3.77
N GLU A 374 -41.65 -33.46 -5.04
CA GLU A 374 -41.00 -32.34 -5.71
C GLU A 374 -41.47 -31.00 -5.16
N GLU A 375 -40.61 -29.98 -5.20
CA GLU A 375 -40.95 -28.62 -4.82
C GLU A 375 -41.90 -28.00 -5.87
N ILE A 376 -42.82 -27.21 -5.38
CA ILE A 376 -43.77 -26.50 -6.22
C ILE A 376 -43.12 -25.24 -6.79
N ILE A 377 -43.25 -24.98 -8.08
CA ILE A 377 -42.64 -23.82 -8.78
C ILE A 377 -43.08 -22.49 -8.14
N GLU A 378 -44.27 -22.43 -7.58
CA GLU A 378 -44.82 -21.26 -6.90
C GLU A 378 -44.30 -21.07 -5.46
N SER A 379 -43.44 -21.97 -5.00
CA SER A 379 -42.84 -21.88 -3.66
C SER A 379 -41.65 -20.89 -3.60
N ARG A 380 -41.47 -20.28 -2.44
CA ARG A 380 -40.30 -19.47 -2.17
C ARG A 380 -39.02 -20.31 -2.21
N GLU A 381 -39.06 -21.52 -1.73
CA GLU A 381 -37.95 -22.47 -1.68
C GLU A 381 -37.40 -22.79 -3.05
N PHE A 382 -38.25 -23.01 -4.03
CA PHE A 382 -37.84 -23.29 -5.40
C PHE A 382 -36.96 -22.15 -5.96
N TRP A 383 -37.47 -20.92 -5.89
CA TRP A 383 -36.75 -19.77 -6.44
C TRP A 383 -35.48 -19.38 -5.64
N MET A 384 -35.51 -19.55 -4.32
CA MET A 384 -34.31 -19.39 -3.51
C MET A 384 -33.23 -20.43 -3.87
N PHE A 385 -33.60 -21.65 -4.19
CA PHE A 385 -32.70 -22.69 -4.64
C PHE A 385 -32.10 -22.36 -6.02
N ILE A 386 -32.91 -21.89 -6.97
CA ILE A 386 -32.40 -21.38 -8.25
C ILE A 386 -31.41 -20.24 -8.04
N GLY A 387 -31.69 -19.29 -7.16
CA GLY A 387 -30.74 -18.22 -6.81
C GLY A 387 -29.42 -18.75 -6.23
N SER A 388 -29.50 -19.81 -5.42
CA SER A 388 -28.28 -20.46 -4.88
C SER A 388 -27.43 -21.12 -5.97
N LEU A 389 -28.05 -21.69 -7.01
CA LEU A 389 -27.35 -22.24 -8.17
C LEU A 389 -26.71 -21.14 -9.04
N VAL A 390 -27.35 -19.99 -9.16
CA VAL A 390 -26.81 -18.83 -9.88
C VAL A 390 -25.61 -18.26 -9.14
N PHE A 391 -25.63 -18.21 -7.81
CA PHE A 391 -24.44 -17.89 -7.02
C PHE A 391 -23.29 -18.87 -7.23
N LEU A 392 -23.60 -20.18 -7.28
CA LEU A 392 -22.59 -21.20 -7.59
C LEU A 392 -21.97 -21.00 -8.98
N PHE A 393 -22.80 -20.70 -9.97
CA PHE A 393 -22.34 -20.42 -11.34
C PHE A 393 -21.46 -19.17 -11.39
N SER A 394 -21.84 -18.08 -10.72
CA SER A 394 -21.04 -16.87 -10.58
C SER A 394 -19.66 -17.16 -9.97
N ALA A 395 -19.65 -17.86 -8.83
CA ALA A 395 -18.42 -18.25 -8.14
C ALA A 395 -17.53 -19.13 -9.02
N GLY A 396 -18.11 -20.04 -9.80
CA GLY A 396 -17.41 -20.90 -10.74
C GLY A 396 -16.72 -20.12 -11.86
N LEU A 397 -17.41 -19.14 -12.47
CA LEU A 397 -16.83 -18.29 -13.51
C LEU A 397 -15.66 -17.46 -13.00
N ILE A 398 -15.82 -16.82 -11.84
CA ILE A 398 -14.75 -16.02 -11.23
C ILE A 398 -13.55 -16.93 -10.90
N SER A 399 -13.79 -18.07 -10.24
CA SER A 399 -12.73 -19.02 -9.87
C SER A 399 -11.97 -19.56 -11.06
N PHE A 400 -12.69 -19.90 -12.14
CA PHE A 400 -12.06 -20.45 -13.36
C PHE A 400 -11.08 -19.45 -13.96
N THR A 401 -11.48 -18.20 -14.17
CA THR A 401 -10.62 -17.16 -14.74
C THR A 401 -9.43 -16.84 -13.82
N THR A 402 -9.68 -16.74 -12.54
CA THR A 402 -8.62 -16.45 -11.56
C THR A 402 -7.62 -17.60 -11.38
N SER A 403 -8.04 -18.85 -11.69
CA SER A 403 -7.20 -20.04 -11.56
C SER A 403 -6.40 -20.40 -12.84
N ILE A 404 -6.42 -19.56 -13.87
CA ILE A 404 -5.64 -19.80 -15.11
C ILE A 404 -4.15 -20.09 -14.81
N PRO A 405 -3.45 -19.33 -13.93
CA PRO A 405 -2.06 -19.64 -13.58
C PRO A 405 -1.87 -21.03 -12.95
N VAL A 406 -2.85 -21.51 -12.18
CA VAL A 406 -2.83 -22.86 -11.59
C VAL A 406 -2.96 -23.93 -12.67
N PHE A 407 -3.87 -23.73 -13.62
CA PHE A 407 -4.02 -24.67 -14.75
C PHE A 407 -2.74 -24.75 -15.59
N ASN A 408 -2.09 -23.61 -15.86
CA ASN A 408 -0.80 -23.59 -16.56
C ASN A 408 0.28 -24.35 -15.77
N LYS A 409 0.34 -24.14 -14.44
CA LYS A 409 1.28 -24.86 -13.58
C LYS A 409 1.03 -26.37 -13.55
N LEU A 410 -0.23 -26.79 -13.55
CA LEU A 410 -0.59 -28.22 -13.63
C LEU A 410 -0.19 -28.82 -14.98
N LEU A 411 -0.32 -28.07 -16.09
CA LEU A 411 0.18 -28.48 -17.39
C LEU A 411 1.70 -28.64 -17.40
N ASP A 412 2.45 -27.73 -16.74
CA ASP A 412 3.91 -27.87 -16.60
C ASP A 412 4.29 -29.13 -15.82
N VAL A 413 3.60 -29.39 -14.70
CA VAL A 413 3.85 -30.61 -13.90
C VAL A 413 3.54 -31.88 -14.73
N TYR A 414 2.44 -31.88 -15.47
CA TYR A 414 2.09 -32.97 -16.34
C TYR A 414 3.10 -33.14 -17.49
N GLY A 415 3.50 -32.03 -18.11
CA GLY A 415 4.53 -32.02 -19.16
C GLY A 415 5.86 -32.59 -18.68
N ASN A 416 6.31 -32.21 -17.50
CA ASN A 416 7.51 -32.76 -16.88
C ASN A 416 7.40 -34.27 -16.62
N PHE A 417 6.20 -34.74 -16.23
CA PHE A 417 5.94 -36.17 -15.98
C PHE A 417 6.03 -37.01 -17.27
N ILE A 418 5.50 -36.49 -18.39
CA ILE A 418 5.51 -37.18 -19.68
C ILE A 418 6.77 -36.87 -20.52
N GLY A 419 7.68 -36.00 -20.05
CA GLY A 419 8.89 -35.61 -20.77
C GLY A 419 8.66 -34.72 -22.00
N SER A 420 7.50 -34.00 -22.06
CA SER A 420 7.13 -33.13 -23.18
C SER A 420 6.69 -31.75 -22.67
N SER A 421 7.06 -30.66 -23.36
CA SER A 421 6.63 -29.31 -23.00
C SER A 421 5.16 -29.10 -23.32
N MET A 422 4.37 -28.65 -22.34
CA MET A 422 2.96 -28.32 -22.50
C MET A 422 2.70 -26.81 -22.60
N LYS A 423 3.76 -25.99 -22.81
CA LYS A 423 3.64 -24.52 -22.85
C LYS A 423 2.73 -24.01 -23.98
N GLU A 424 2.57 -24.72 -25.07
CA GLU A 424 1.65 -24.36 -26.17
C GLU A 424 0.18 -24.37 -25.75
N TYR A 425 -0.18 -25.13 -24.71
CA TYR A 425 -1.52 -25.21 -24.14
C TYR A 425 -1.79 -24.21 -23.03
N HIS A 426 -0.78 -23.40 -22.65
CA HIS A 426 -0.95 -22.38 -21.65
C HIS A 426 -1.95 -21.33 -22.11
N ARG A 427 -2.75 -20.84 -21.18
CA ARG A 427 -3.73 -19.77 -21.42
C ARG A 427 -3.28 -18.49 -20.73
N SER A 428 -3.38 -17.37 -21.43
CA SER A 428 -3.17 -16.05 -20.84
C SER A 428 -4.43 -15.55 -20.13
N PRO A 429 -4.29 -14.87 -19.00
CA PRO A 429 -5.41 -14.14 -18.42
C PRO A 429 -6.00 -13.13 -19.39
N PRO A 430 -7.28 -12.74 -19.25
CA PRO A 430 -7.88 -11.69 -20.08
C PRO A 430 -7.09 -10.37 -20.01
N VAL A 431 -6.88 -9.74 -21.16
CA VAL A 431 -6.17 -8.45 -21.25
C VAL A 431 -6.93 -7.35 -20.49
N ASN A 432 -8.24 -7.30 -20.65
CA ASN A 432 -9.12 -6.40 -19.89
C ASN A 432 -9.94 -7.20 -18.88
N ILE A 433 -9.39 -7.35 -17.68
CA ILE A 433 -9.99 -8.14 -16.60
C ILE A 433 -11.36 -7.58 -16.18
N ILE A 434 -11.47 -6.24 -16.09
CA ILE A 434 -12.70 -5.56 -15.66
C ILE A 434 -13.83 -5.82 -16.66
N GLU A 435 -13.58 -5.65 -17.93
CA GLU A 435 -14.58 -5.89 -18.98
C GLU A 435 -14.99 -7.36 -19.05
N HIS A 436 -14.00 -8.27 -18.93
CA HIS A 436 -14.25 -9.71 -18.93
C HIS A 436 -15.21 -10.13 -17.82
N HIS A 437 -14.94 -9.76 -16.57
CA HIS A 437 -15.82 -10.13 -15.47
C HIS A 437 -17.16 -9.40 -15.52
N ASN A 438 -17.18 -8.10 -15.83
CA ASN A 438 -18.41 -7.32 -15.90
C ASN A 438 -19.38 -7.86 -16.96
N ARG A 439 -18.86 -8.36 -18.08
CA ARG A 439 -19.69 -8.95 -19.16
C ARG A 439 -20.62 -10.06 -18.67
N PHE A 440 -20.20 -10.87 -17.70
CA PHE A 440 -20.99 -11.95 -17.13
C PHE A 440 -21.68 -11.55 -15.83
N GLN A 441 -20.99 -10.86 -14.94
CA GLN A 441 -21.49 -10.57 -13.59
C GLN A 441 -22.66 -9.57 -13.59
N ILE A 442 -22.74 -8.67 -14.57
CA ILE A 442 -23.89 -7.75 -14.75
C ILE A 442 -25.20 -8.54 -14.96
N TRP A 443 -25.19 -9.56 -15.80
CA TRP A 443 -26.35 -10.38 -16.06
C TRP A 443 -26.75 -11.25 -14.86
N ILE A 444 -25.76 -11.80 -14.18
CA ILE A 444 -25.96 -12.57 -12.96
C ILE A 444 -26.56 -11.70 -11.87
N ALA A 445 -26.02 -10.50 -11.64
CA ALA A 445 -26.54 -9.54 -10.67
C ALA A 445 -27.97 -9.09 -11.03
N THR A 446 -28.23 -8.84 -12.31
CA THR A 446 -29.58 -8.50 -12.80
C THR A 446 -30.58 -9.61 -12.47
N PHE A 447 -30.25 -10.85 -12.79
CA PHE A 447 -31.13 -12.01 -12.51
C PHE A 447 -31.38 -12.18 -11.02
N LEU A 448 -30.33 -12.12 -10.19
CA LEU A 448 -30.44 -12.22 -8.74
C LEU A 448 -31.30 -11.08 -8.14
N ALA A 449 -31.16 -9.86 -8.66
CA ALA A 449 -31.97 -8.72 -8.24
C ALA A 449 -33.45 -8.92 -8.60
N LEU A 450 -33.78 -9.31 -9.84
CA LEU A 450 -35.16 -9.60 -10.25
C LEU A 450 -35.75 -10.69 -9.37
N LEU A 451 -34.98 -11.76 -9.15
CA LEU A 451 -35.38 -12.90 -8.34
C LEU A 451 -35.61 -12.52 -6.87
N SER A 452 -34.70 -11.70 -6.29
CA SER A 452 -34.83 -11.22 -4.91
C SER A 452 -36.11 -10.43 -4.68
N GLY A 453 -36.40 -9.46 -5.57
CA GLY A 453 -37.60 -8.63 -5.46
C GLY A 453 -38.89 -9.42 -5.65
N PHE A 454 -38.86 -10.50 -6.47
CA PHE A 454 -40.00 -11.40 -6.67
C PHE A 454 -40.22 -12.33 -5.48
N THR A 455 -39.15 -12.99 -5.02
CA THR A 455 -39.24 -14.02 -3.95
C THR A 455 -39.64 -13.47 -2.60
N ILE A 456 -39.45 -12.19 -2.34
CA ILE A 456 -39.82 -11.55 -1.08
C ILE A 456 -41.33 -11.64 -0.81
N PHE A 457 -42.17 -11.70 -1.88
CA PHE A 457 -43.62 -11.81 -1.79
C PHE A 457 -44.14 -13.25 -1.77
N LEU A 458 -43.29 -14.24 -2.09
CA LEU A 458 -43.63 -15.66 -2.04
C LEU A 458 -43.62 -16.18 -0.61
N ARG A 459 -44.46 -17.23 -0.37
CA ARG A 459 -44.53 -17.92 0.94
C ARG A 459 -43.71 -19.20 0.92
N TYR A 460 -43.21 -19.60 2.09
CA TYR A 460 -42.65 -20.92 2.28
C TYR A 460 -43.74 -21.99 2.22
N CYS A 461 -43.43 -23.19 1.74
CA CYS A 461 -44.37 -24.31 1.55
C CYS A 461 -45.59 -23.90 0.70
N GLY A 462 -45.35 -23.22 -0.41
CA GLY A 462 -46.29 -22.50 -1.23
C GLY A 462 -47.52 -23.30 -1.62
N THR A 463 -48.64 -22.60 -1.76
CA THR A 463 -49.88 -23.12 -2.26
C THR A 463 -50.02 -22.79 -3.74
N SER A 464 -50.64 -23.70 -4.52
CA SER A 464 -50.92 -23.51 -5.96
C SER A 464 -51.43 -22.11 -6.33
N LEU A 465 -51.03 -21.59 -7.48
CA LEU A 465 -51.40 -20.28 -8.04
C LEU A 465 -52.87 -19.95 -7.93
N SER A 466 -53.74 -20.95 -8.00
CA SER A 466 -55.18 -20.78 -7.83
C SER A 466 -55.61 -20.24 -6.48
N LYS A 467 -54.72 -20.26 -5.47
CA LYS A 467 -54.94 -19.71 -4.10
C LYS A 467 -54.07 -18.50 -3.82
N VAL A 468 -53.31 -17.96 -4.81
CA VAL A 468 -52.54 -16.77 -4.64
C VAL A 468 -53.45 -15.57 -4.44
N SER A 469 -53.31 -14.88 -3.34
CA SER A 469 -54.26 -13.84 -2.92
C SER A 469 -54.11 -12.59 -3.81
N LYS A 470 -55.23 -11.88 -4.03
CA LYS A 470 -55.25 -10.56 -4.69
C LYS A 470 -54.21 -9.59 -4.13
N SER A 471 -53.80 -9.78 -2.87
CA SER A 471 -52.77 -8.96 -2.22
C SER A 471 -51.34 -9.20 -2.77
N PHE A 472 -51.04 -10.40 -3.29
CA PHE A 472 -49.76 -10.70 -3.93
C PHE A 472 -49.57 -9.87 -5.20
N PHE A 473 -50.51 -9.93 -6.12
CA PHE A 473 -50.47 -9.15 -7.36
C PHE A 473 -50.47 -7.65 -7.07
N ARG A 474 -51.29 -7.20 -6.15
CA ARG A 474 -51.33 -5.80 -5.73
C ARG A 474 -49.95 -5.34 -5.24
N ASN A 475 -49.29 -6.09 -4.38
CA ASN A 475 -47.98 -5.72 -3.81
C ASN A 475 -46.88 -5.69 -4.88
N ILE A 476 -46.95 -6.65 -5.85
CA ILE A 476 -46.05 -6.64 -7.02
C ILE A 476 -46.27 -5.37 -7.85
N PHE A 477 -47.52 -5.02 -8.20
CA PHE A 477 -47.77 -3.80 -8.98
C PHE A 477 -47.39 -2.52 -8.26
N ILE A 478 -47.59 -2.44 -6.93
CA ILE A 478 -47.17 -1.29 -6.11
C ILE A 478 -45.63 -1.12 -6.12
N ALA A 479 -44.85 -2.20 -6.22
CA ALA A 479 -43.41 -2.13 -6.33
C ALA A 479 -42.93 -1.92 -7.79
N LEU A 480 -43.58 -2.55 -8.78
CA LEU A 480 -43.19 -2.57 -10.17
C LEU A 480 -43.33 -1.21 -10.84
N ILE A 481 -44.46 -0.53 -10.62
CA ILE A 481 -44.75 0.75 -11.28
C ILE A 481 -43.70 1.81 -10.91
N PRO A 482 -43.44 2.10 -9.63
CA PRO A 482 -42.41 3.07 -9.28
C PRO A 482 -41.01 2.62 -9.75
N SER A 483 -40.70 1.32 -9.71
CA SER A 483 -39.41 0.83 -10.22
C SER A 483 -39.21 1.20 -11.69
N LEU A 484 -40.24 1.01 -12.54
CA LEU A 484 -40.20 1.34 -13.95
C LEU A 484 -40.12 2.85 -14.20
N VAL A 485 -40.96 3.63 -13.48
CA VAL A 485 -40.99 5.10 -13.61
C VAL A 485 -39.62 5.70 -13.21
N PHE A 486 -39.09 5.31 -12.05
CA PHE A 486 -37.77 5.81 -11.62
C PHE A 486 -36.64 5.33 -12.50
N THR A 487 -36.75 4.11 -13.08
CA THR A 487 -35.75 3.64 -14.07
C THR A 487 -35.72 4.54 -15.30
N ILE A 488 -36.89 4.86 -15.87
CA ILE A 488 -36.98 5.73 -17.04
C ILE A 488 -36.43 7.13 -16.72
N LEU A 489 -36.77 7.70 -15.56
CA LEU A 489 -36.34 9.03 -15.16
C LEU A 489 -34.79 9.06 -14.91
N ILE A 490 -34.25 8.07 -14.22
CA ILE A 490 -32.83 8.04 -13.84
C ILE A 490 -31.97 7.68 -15.04
N PHE A 491 -32.42 6.77 -15.92
CA PHE A 491 -31.66 6.32 -17.08
C PHE A 491 -31.27 7.45 -18.04
N GLN A 492 -32.09 8.52 -18.11
CA GLN A 492 -31.80 9.71 -18.93
C GLN A 492 -30.55 10.48 -18.46
N TYR A 493 -30.17 10.32 -17.20
CA TYR A 493 -28.99 11.01 -16.62
C TYR A 493 -27.72 10.17 -16.67
N LEU A 494 -27.77 8.95 -17.25
CA LEU A 494 -26.58 8.13 -17.42
C LEU A 494 -25.88 8.49 -18.73
N ASP A 495 -24.56 8.74 -18.67
CA ASP A 495 -23.76 9.04 -19.87
C ASP A 495 -23.68 7.84 -20.83
N LYS A 496 -23.60 6.62 -20.25
CA LYS A 496 -23.57 5.37 -21.03
C LYS A 496 -24.98 4.75 -21.06
N GLN A 497 -25.75 5.06 -22.09
CA GLN A 497 -27.10 4.54 -22.26
C GLN A 497 -27.10 3.22 -23.07
N HIS A 498 -26.83 2.11 -22.37
CA HIS A 498 -26.92 0.76 -22.95
C HIS A 498 -28.10 -0.01 -22.37
N TRP A 499 -28.81 -0.79 -23.18
CA TRP A 499 -30.01 -1.52 -22.76
C TRP A 499 -29.78 -2.49 -21.56
N SER A 500 -28.59 -3.08 -21.45
CA SER A 500 -28.21 -3.92 -20.29
C SER A 500 -28.20 -3.14 -18.98
N LEU A 501 -27.76 -1.85 -19.00
CA LEU A 501 -27.78 -0.98 -17.83
C LEU A 501 -29.20 -0.55 -17.47
N PHE A 502 -30.08 -0.35 -18.46
CA PHE A 502 -31.50 -0.11 -18.20
C PHE A 502 -32.13 -1.27 -17.42
N ILE A 503 -31.90 -2.52 -17.85
CA ILE A 503 -32.44 -3.70 -17.18
C ILE A 503 -31.81 -3.87 -15.78
N LEU A 504 -30.51 -3.66 -15.62
CA LEU A 504 -29.84 -3.74 -14.32
C LEU A 504 -30.40 -2.67 -13.36
N LEU A 505 -30.54 -1.43 -13.82
CA LEU A 505 -31.10 -0.33 -13.01
C LEU A 505 -32.54 -0.63 -12.60
N PHE A 506 -33.34 -1.12 -13.54
CA PHE A 506 -34.71 -1.57 -13.26
C PHE A 506 -34.74 -2.68 -12.19
N ALA A 507 -33.85 -3.69 -12.32
CA ALA A 507 -33.80 -4.80 -11.37
C ALA A 507 -33.34 -4.32 -9.98
N ALA A 508 -32.39 -3.39 -9.90
CA ALA A 508 -31.92 -2.80 -8.65
C ALA A 508 -33.01 -1.97 -7.95
N LEU A 509 -33.73 -1.12 -8.70
CA LEU A 509 -34.88 -0.35 -8.18
C LEU A 509 -36.01 -1.26 -7.79
N TRP A 510 -36.27 -2.34 -8.57
CA TRP A 510 -37.26 -3.34 -8.26
C TRP A 510 -36.99 -3.97 -6.88
N VAL A 511 -35.78 -4.37 -6.57
CA VAL A 511 -35.42 -4.90 -5.24
C VAL A 511 -35.67 -3.87 -4.14
N CYS A 512 -35.28 -2.60 -4.36
CA CYS A 512 -35.50 -1.54 -3.41
C CYS A 512 -36.99 -1.31 -3.12
N PHE A 513 -37.81 -1.11 -4.13
CA PHE A 513 -39.25 -0.90 -3.95
C PHE A 513 -39.99 -2.13 -3.43
N ALA A 514 -39.61 -3.33 -3.89
CA ALA A 514 -40.16 -4.57 -3.34
C ALA A 514 -39.84 -4.72 -1.84
N SER A 515 -38.65 -4.35 -1.42
CA SER A 515 -38.24 -4.34 -0.01
C SER A 515 -39.04 -3.33 0.82
N ILE A 516 -39.26 -2.12 0.29
CA ILE A 516 -40.09 -1.08 0.94
C ILE A 516 -41.52 -1.57 1.11
N VAL A 517 -42.13 -2.13 0.05
CA VAL A 517 -43.52 -2.67 0.11
C VAL A 517 -43.59 -3.83 1.09
N ALA A 518 -42.60 -4.73 1.10
CA ALA A 518 -42.53 -5.82 2.05
C ALA A 518 -42.41 -5.31 3.50
N ALA A 519 -41.61 -4.28 3.73
CA ALA A 519 -41.46 -3.65 5.04
C ALA A 519 -42.81 -3.10 5.56
N THR A 520 -43.56 -2.38 4.76
CA THR A 520 -44.88 -1.81 5.18
C THR A 520 -45.91 -2.88 5.55
N VAL A 521 -45.84 -4.04 4.86
CA VAL A 521 -46.76 -5.17 5.12
C VAL A 521 -46.34 -6.00 6.33
N MET A 522 -45.01 -6.20 6.52
CA MET A 522 -44.45 -7.17 7.47
C MET A 522 -44.05 -6.59 8.81
N ILE A 523 -43.69 -5.30 8.93
CA ILE A 523 -43.27 -4.66 10.18
C ILE A 523 -44.36 -4.80 11.26
N LYS A 524 -45.63 -4.75 10.87
CA LYS A 524 -46.79 -4.89 11.78
C LYS A 524 -46.99 -6.31 12.32
N THR A 525 -46.44 -7.32 11.63
CA THR A 525 -46.75 -8.73 11.90
C THR A 525 -45.56 -9.59 12.30
N GLN A 526 -44.37 -9.29 11.78
CA GLN A 526 -43.19 -10.14 11.96
C GLN A 526 -41.86 -9.32 11.96
N PHE A 527 -41.54 -8.70 13.07
CA PHE A 527 -40.31 -7.90 13.23
C PHE A 527 -39.02 -8.70 12.87
N LYS A 528 -39.03 -10.03 13.01
CA LYS A 528 -37.88 -10.91 12.67
C LYS A 528 -37.53 -10.92 11.17
N LEU A 529 -38.40 -10.54 10.28
CA LEU A 529 -38.14 -10.47 8.83
C LEU A 529 -37.53 -9.15 8.37
N THR A 530 -37.47 -8.16 9.24
CA THR A 530 -36.92 -6.83 8.96
C THR A 530 -35.44 -6.91 8.55
N SER A 531 -34.66 -7.84 9.12
CA SER A 531 -33.25 -8.04 8.81
C SER A 531 -33.00 -8.49 7.35
N ALA A 532 -33.84 -9.43 6.85
CA ALA A 532 -33.73 -9.87 5.45
C ALA A 532 -34.12 -8.75 4.48
N ILE A 533 -35.19 -7.99 4.82
CA ILE A 533 -35.65 -6.83 4.04
C ILE A 533 -34.52 -5.79 3.95
N LEU A 534 -33.86 -5.49 5.07
CA LEU A 534 -32.75 -4.55 5.12
C LEU A 534 -31.58 -5.00 4.24
N SER A 535 -31.21 -6.30 4.30
CA SER A 535 -30.13 -6.82 3.47
C SER A 535 -30.43 -6.75 1.97
N HIS A 536 -31.66 -7.09 1.55
CA HIS A 536 -32.04 -7.03 0.13
C HIS A 536 -32.17 -5.58 -0.36
N PHE A 537 -32.71 -4.68 0.47
CA PHE A 537 -32.72 -3.25 0.17
C PHE A 537 -31.30 -2.70 -0.03
N GLY A 538 -30.37 -3.06 0.89
CA GLY A 538 -28.96 -2.72 0.77
C GLY A 538 -28.31 -3.27 -0.50
N PHE A 539 -28.68 -4.50 -0.92
CA PHE A 539 -28.21 -5.08 -2.18
C PHE A 539 -28.69 -4.26 -3.39
N GLY A 540 -29.96 -3.83 -3.41
CA GLY A 540 -30.47 -2.94 -4.46
C GLY A 540 -29.73 -1.61 -4.51
N LEU A 541 -29.50 -0.96 -3.36
CA LEU A 541 -28.72 0.27 -3.28
C LEU A 541 -27.27 0.09 -3.74
N LEU A 542 -26.63 -1.03 -3.37
CA LEU A 542 -25.29 -1.37 -3.83
C LEU A 542 -25.24 -1.43 -5.37
N LEU A 543 -26.18 -2.11 -6.00
CA LEU A 543 -26.25 -2.19 -7.46
C LEU A 543 -26.45 -0.83 -8.12
N ILE A 544 -27.30 0.04 -7.56
CA ILE A 544 -27.48 1.41 -8.02
C ILE A 544 -26.15 2.17 -7.91
N GLY A 545 -25.48 2.05 -6.76
CA GLY A 545 -24.17 2.65 -6.54
C GLY A 545 -23.13 2.18 -7.56
N ILE A 546 -23.05 0.89 -7.87
CA ILE A 546 -22.14 0.30 -8.87
C ILE A 546 -22.45 0.85 -10.28
N ILE A 547 -23.73 1.01 -10.65
CA ILE A 547 -24.10 1.58 -11.95
C ILE A 547 -23.52 2.99 -12.08
N PHE A 548 -23.70 3.83 -11.06
CA PHE A 548 -23.25 5.20 -11.10
C PHE A 548 -21.73 5.33 -10.95
N SER A 549 -21.16 4.77 -9.90
CA SER A 549 -19.74 5.00 -9.56
C SER A 549 -18.79 4.06 -10.29
N GLY A 550 -19.22 2.86 -10.69
CA GLY A 550 -18.34 1.91 -11.37
C GLY A 550 -18.43 2.01 -12.90
N ILE A 551 -19.65 2.04 -13.43
CA ILE A 551 -19.86 1.99 -14.89
C ILE A 551 -19.94 3.39 -15.49
N ASN A 552 -20.57 4.34 -14.78
CA ASN A 552 -20.77 5.72 -15.24
C ASN A 552 -19.78 6.71 -14.61
N LYS A 553 -18.64 6.22 -14.14
CA LYS A 553 -17.53 7.08 -13.70
C LYS A 553 -17.02 7.95 -14.84
N ARG A 554 -16.60 9.17 -14.53
CA ARG A 554 -16.13 10.15 -15.50
C ARG A 554 -14.67 10.47 -15.24
N ASN A 555 -13.83 10.28 -16.27
CA ASN A 555 -12.46 10.75 -16.20
C ASN A 555 -12.42 12.16 -16.78
N PHE A 556 -11.72 13.07 -16.11
CA PHE A 556 -11.50 14.42 -16.63
C PHE A 556 -10.54 14.31 -17.81
N GLN A 557 -10.90 14.90 -18.94
CA GLN A 557 -10.13 14.86 -20.18
C GLN A 557 -9.65 16.25 -20.53
N ALA A 558 -8.39 16.37 -20.92
CA ALA A 558 -7.81 17.59 -21.46
C ALA A 558 -7.55 17.42 -22.97
N GLU A 559 -7.98 18.38 -23.76
CA GLU A 559 -7.60 18.45 -25.17
C GLU A 559 -6.14 18.97 -25.26
N ASN A 560 -5.26 18.21 -25.93
CA ASN A 560 -3.99 18.63 -26.52
C ASN A 560 -2.86 19.21 -25.65
N LEU A 561 -2.59 18.65 -24.44
CA LEU A 561 -1.48 19.14 -23.59
C LEU A 561 -0.17 18.35 -23.67
N PHE A 562 -0.11 17.28 -24.47
CA PHE A 562 1.08 16.39 -24.52
C PHE A 562 2.07 16.68 -25.65
N GLN A 563 1.89 17.76 -26.44
CA GLN A 563 2.70 17.97 -27.66
C GLN A 563 4.19 18.26 -27.39
N ASP A 564 4.55 18.73 -26.19
CA ASP A 564 5.91 19.24 -25.91
C ASP A 564 6.67 18.42 -24.85
N ILE A 565 6.13 17.29 -24.36
CA ILE A 565 6.77 16.50 -23.30
C ILE A 565 6.87 15.04 -23.76
N GLU A 566 8.08 14.49 -23.71
CA GLU A 566 8.34 13.06 -23.91
C GLU A 566 7.69 12.23 -22.77
N THR A 567 6.43 11.86 -22.98
CA THR A 567 5.76 10.87 -22.15
C THR A 567 5.92 9.49 -22.79
N ASP A 568 6.11 8.44 -21.98
CA ASP A 568 6.11 7.08 -22.48
C ASP A 568 4.70 6.70 -22.99
N PRO A 569 4.48 6.63 -24.32
CA PRO A 569 3.14 6.42 -24.88
C PRO A 569 2.55 5.04 -24.52
N LEU A 570 3.40 4.09 -24.10
CA LEU A 570 3.00 2.74 -23.71
C LEU A 570 2.48 2.69 -22.27
N LYS A 571 2.87 3.65 -21.44
CA LYS A 571 2.48 3.72 -20.03
C LYS A 571 1.39 4.75 -19.75
N THR A 572 1.22 5.73 -20.65
CA THR A 572 0.29 6.85 -20.45
C THR A 572 -0.93 6.68 -21.33
N ASP A 573 -2.09 6.35 -20.76
CA ASP A 573 -3.37 6.38 -21.47
C ASP A 573 -3.81 7.84 -21.61
N ILE A 574 -3.49 8.45 -22.75
CA ILE A 574 -3.74 9.86 -23.07
C ILE A 574 -5.21 10.25 -22.90
N LYS A 575 -6.13 9.29 -23.00
CA LYS A 575 -7.57 9.54 -22.81
C LYS A 575 -7.99 9.68 -21.36
N LYS A 576 -7.16 9.21 -20.40
CA LYS A 576 -7.49 9.25 -18.98
C LYS A 576 -6.63 10.22 -18.19
N ASN A 577 -5.47 10.57 -18.75
CA ASN A 577 -4.46 11.35 -18.06
C ASN A 577 -4.35 12.75 -18.70
N PHE A 578 -3.99 13.73 -17.88
CA PHE A 578 -3.65 15.05 -18.35
C PHE A 578 -2.38 15.57 -17.65
N LEU A 579 -1.71 16.48 -18.35
CA LEU A 579 -0.51 17.13 -17.89
C LEU A 579 -0.86 18.35 -17.05
N LEU A 580 -0.22 18.53 -15.91
CA LEU A 580 -0.35 19.69 -15.06
C LEU A 580 1.02 20.31 -14.79
N ILE A 581 1.19 21.55 -15.26
CA ILE A 581 2.43 22.30 -15.08
C ILE A 581 2.33 23.13 -13.81
N LYS A 582 3.42 23.21 -13.06
CA LYS A 582 3.48 23.92 -11.77
C LYS A 582 3.16 25.41 -11.98
N GLY A 583 2.17 25.88 -11.26
CA GLY A 583 1.73 27.27 -11.30
C GLY A 583 0.79 27.62 -12.45
N GLU A 584 0.59 26.75 -13.45
CA GLU A 584 -0.33 26.99 -14.57
C GLU A 584 -1.68 26.30 -14.33
N PRO A 585 -2.82 26.97 -14.54
CA PRO A 585 -4.14 26.37 -14.36
C PRO A 585 -4.53 25.54 -15.60
N ALA A 586 -5.00 24.31 -15.38
CA ALA A 586 -5.70 23.51 -16.38
C ALA A 586 -7.22 23.61 -16.16
N HIS A 587 -7.98 23.81 -17.24
CA HIS A 587 -9.45 23.98 -17.17
C HIS A 587 -10.14 22.72 -17.70
N LEU A 588 -10.78 21.95 -16.81
CA LEU A 588 -11.37 20.66 -17.10
C LEU A 588 -12.72 20.51 -16.37
N GLU A 589 -13.74 20.06 -17.10
CA GLU A 589 -15.07 19.71 -16.53
C GLU A 589 -15.63 20.77 -15.56
N GLY A 590 -15.43 22.06 -15.87
CA GLY A 590 -15.91 23.17 -15.02
C GLY A 590 -15.05 23.47 -13.79
N TYR A 591 -13.92 22.82 -13.63
CA TYR A 591 -12.91 23.13 -12.62
C TYR A 591 -11.68 23.79 -13.26
N SER A 592 -11.07 24.71 -12.52
CA SER A 592 -9.69 25.15 -12.76
C SER A 592 -8.81 24.42 -11.77
N ILE A 593 -7.88 23.61 -12.27
CA ILE A 593 -6.99 22.74 -11.50
C ILE A 593 -5.58 23.31 -11.60
N LYS A 594 -4.90 23.51 -10.48
CA LYS A 594 -3.58 24.12 -10.43
C LYS A 594 -2.63 23.33 -9.52
N TYR A 595 -1.50 22.94 -10.03
CA TYR A 595 -0.39 22.42 -9.23
C TYR A 595 0.35 23.58 -8.56
N LEU A 596 0.26 23.66 -7.22
CA LEU A 596 0.82 24.76 -6.44
C LEU A 596 2.26 24.49 -6.04
N SER A 597 2.50 23.38 -5.37
CA SER A 597 3.80 23.03 -4.81
C SER A 597 3.89 21.53 -4.53
N ASP A 598 5.09 21.08 -4.28
CA ASP A 598 5.37 19.76 -3.73
C ASP A 598 6.32 19.87 -2.56
N THR A 599 6.21 18.93 -1.64
CA THR A 599 7.08 18.82 -0.47
C THR A 599 7.54 17.37 -0.32
N MET A 600 8.83 17.20 -0.02
CA MET A 600 9.41 15.89 0.28
C MET A 600 9.55 15.76 1.80
N ASP A 601 8.88 14.76 2.36
CA ASP A 601 8.96 14.41 3.78
C ASP A 601 9.45 12.96 3.90
N ASN A 602 10.71 12.80 4.28
CA ASN A 602 11.39 11.50 4.29
C ASN A 602 11.30 10.78 2.93
N LYS A 603 10.40 9.80 2.81
CA LYS A 603 10.20 8.94 1.63
C LYS A 603 8.92 9.25 0.86
N VAL A 604 8.21 10.29 1.26
CA VAL A 604 6.91 10.66 0.68
C VAL A 604 6.99 12.05 0.08
N ARG A 605 6.70 12.16 -1.22
CA ARG A 605 6.51 13.45 -1.89
C ARG A 605 5.04 13.74 -2.00
N ARG A 606 4.58 14.84 -1.38
CA ARG A 606 3.21 15.35 -1.41
C ARG A 606 3.10 16.44 -2.42
N TYR A 607 2.05 16.39 -3.24
CA TYR A 607 1.75 17.39 -4.24
C TYR A 607 0.50 18.16 -3.83
N SER A 608 0.60 19.48 -3.71
CA SER A 608 -0.53 20.36 -3.42
C SER A 608 -1.21 20.76 -4.71
N ILE A 609 -2.45 20.32 -4.92
CA ILE A 609 -3.25 20.56 -6.12
C ILE A 609 -4.54 21.25 -5.73
N GLU A 610 -4.68 22.49 -6.20
CA GLU A 610 -5.84 23.33 -5.97
C GLU A 610 -6.91 23.11 -7.03
N PHE A 611 -8.14 22.91 -6.58
CA PHE A 611 -9.32 22.85 -7.41
C PHE A 611 -10.18 24.06 -7.12
N SER A 612 -10.60 24.81 -8.14
CA SER A 612 -11.54 25.89 -8.05
C SER A 612 -12.64 25.75 -9.10
N LYS A 613 -13.90 25.79 -8.68
CA LYS A 613 -15.03 25.67 -9.60
C LYS A 613 -15.28 27.00 -10.31
N LYS A 614 -15.45 26.96 -11.63
CA LYS A 614 -15.67 28.15 -12.46
C LYS A 614 -17.14 28.58 -12.43
N ASP A 615 -17.64 29.01 -11.28
CA ASP A 615 -18.97 29.63 -11.23
C ASP A 615 -18.84 31.15 -11.20
N SER A 616 -19.26 31.80 -12.28
CA SER A 616 -19.01 33.21 -12.60
C SER A 616 -19.90 34.22 -11.86
N LEU A 617 -20.73 33.78 -10.90
CA LEU A 617 -21.74 34.66 -10.28
C LEU A 617 -21.64 34.88 -8.76
N HIS A 618 -20.85 34.11 -8.03
CA HIS A 618 -20.69 34.28 -6.60
C HIS A 618 -19.20 34.19 -6.17
N SER A 619 -18.71 35.13 -5.44
CA SER A 619 -17.30 35.25 -5.01
C SER A 619 -16.80 34.18 -4.01
N ASN A 620 -17.60 33.19 -3.65
CA ASN A 620 -17.22 32.01 -2.88
C ASN A 620 -17.31 30.76 -3.77
N ALA A 621 -16.46 30.70 -4.77
CA ALA A 621 -16.25 29.48 -5.55
C ALA A 621 -15.83 28.34 -4.59
N ASP A 622 -16.42 27.15 -4.79
CA ASP A 622 -16.01 25.92 -4.07
C ASP A 622 -14.54 25.64 -4.38
N LYS A 623 -13.66 26.05 -3.45
CA LYS A 623 -12.21 25.94 -3.59
C LYS A 623 -11.72 24.93 -2.56
N PHE A 624 -10.98 23.92 -3.02
CA PHE A 624 -10.39 22.91 -2.16
C PHE A 624 -9.03 22.48 -2.67
N GLU A 625 -8.26 21.88 -1.79
CA GLU A 625 -6.94 21.34 -2.10
C GLU A 625 -6.94 19.83 -1.89
N LEU A 626 -6.28 19.12 -2.79
CA LEU A 626 -6.00 17.69 -2.70
C LEU A 626 -4.51 17.46 -2.72
N ASN A 627 -4.07 16.51 -1.92
CA ASN A 627 -2.66 16.21 -1.71
C ASN A 627 -2.34 14.73 -2.07
N PRO A 628 -2.36 14.34 -3.35
CA PRO A 628 -1.91 13.02 -3.74
C PRO A 628 -0.40 12.88 -3.47
N GLU A 629 0.03 11.63 -3.20
CA GLU A 629 1.39 11.37 -2.73
C GLU A 629 2.09 10.35 -3.62
N ILE A 630 3.39 10.54 -3.81
CA ILE A 630 4.31 9.54 -4.35
C ILE A 630 5.19 9.04 -3.20
N GLN A 631 5.22 7.73 -3.01
CA GLN A 631 6.09 7.07 -2.03
C GLN A 631 7.26 6.41 -2.74
N TYR A 632 8.46 6.61 -2.18
CA TYR A 632 9.69 5.97 -2.63
C TYR A 632 10.03 4.77 -1.76
N ASP A 633 10.85 3.88 -2.29
CA ASP A 633 11.38 2.73 -1.56
C ASP A 633 12.29 3.17 -0.39
N ASN A 634 12.68 2.22 0.46
CA ASN A 634 13.52 2.50 1.63
C ASN A 634 14.89 3.10 1.29
N LYS A 635 15.36 2.94 0.06
CA LYS A 635 16.64 3.46 -0.43
C LYS A 635 16.48 4.74 -1.26
N LEU A 636 15.28 5.26 -1.43
CA LEU A 636 14.96 6.40 -2.31
C LEU A 636 15.41 6.18 -3.77
N THR A 637 15.48 4.92 -4.21
CA THR A 637 15.97 4.55 -5.54
C THR A 637 14.87 4.42 -6.58
N LYS A 638 13.63 4.13 -6.15
CA LYS A 638 12.48 3.94 -7.07
C LYS A 638 11.18 4.43 -6.43
N VAL A 639 10.24 4.77 -7.27
CA VAL A 639 8.85 4.97 -6.86
C VAL A 639 8.26 3.62 -6.43
N ALA A 640 7.83 3.54 -5.18
CA ALA A 640 7.18 2.35 -4.62
C ALA A 640 5.66 2.40 -4.85
N ALA A 641 5.05 3.58 -4.73
CA ALA A 641 3.61 3.77 -4.86
C ALA A 641 3.19 5.19 -5.23
N SER A 642 2.00 5.29 -5.82
CA SER A 642 1.24 6.53 -5.95
C SER A 642 -0.04 6.40 -5.12
N ASN A 643 -0.17 7.23 -4.08
CA ASN A 643 -1.35 7.26 -3.23
C ASN A 643 -2.32 8.34 -3.73
N PRO A 644 -3.60 8.01 -3.90
CA PRO A 644 -4.61 8.97 -4.31
C PRO A 644 -4.98 9.95 -3.20
N ALA A 645 -5.62 11.03 -3.59
CA ALA A 645 -6.34 11.93 -2.68
C ALA A 645 -7.76 12.14 -3.16
N THR A 646 -8.73 12.16 -2.24
CA THR A 646 -10.15 12.19 -2.59
C THR A 646 -10.89 13.30 -1.85
N LYS A 647 -11.70 14.07 -2.58
CA LYS A 647 -12.68 15.01 -2.03
C LYS A 647 -14.04 14.33 -2.00
N HIS A 648 -14.57 14.14 -0.81
CA HIS A 648 -15.88 13.53 -0.60
C HIS A 648 -17.00 14.57 -0.60
N TYR A 649 -18.02 14.31 -1.40
CA TYR A 649 -19.31 14.99 -1.37
C TYR A 649 -20.42 13.96 -1.11
N LEU A 650 -21.60 14.44 -0.73
CA LEU A 650 -22.73 13.52 -0.47
C LEU A 650 -23.17 12.72 -1.71
N HIS A 651 -23.08 13.33 -2.90
CA HIS A 651 -23.59 12.75 -4.14
C HIS A 651 -22.49 12.25 -5.10
N LYS A 652 -21.24 12.60 -4.87
CA LYS A 652 -20.08 12.19 -5.69
C LYS A 652 -18.79 12.31 -4.91
N ASP A 653 -17.73 11.70 -5.41
CA ASP A 653 -16.36 11.97 -4.98
C ASP A 653 -15.54 12.45 -6.18
N ILE A 654 -14.54 13.30 -5.90
CA ILE A 654 -13.48 13.66 -6.84
C ILE A 654 -12.20 13.00 -6.36
N PHE A 655 -11.72 12.05 -7.14
CA PHE A 655 -10.56 11.23 -6.87
C PHE A 655 -9.40 11.68 -7.76
N THR A 656 -8.21 11.81 -7.19
CA THR A 656 -7.01 12.22 -7.92
C THR A 656 -5.88 11.24 -7.65
N ILE A 657 -5.16 10.87 -8.70
CA ILE A 657 -3.97 10.04 -8.59
C ILE A 657 -2.90 10.53 -9.56
N ILE A 658 -1.64 10.49 -9.14
CA ILE A 658 -0.50 10.82 -10.00
C ILE A 658 -0.12 9.58 -10.78
N SER A 659 -0.21 9.66 -12.10
CA SER A 659 0.11 8.56 -13.01
C SER A 659 1.58 8.56 -13.40
N GLN A 660 2.18 9.76 -13.56
CA GLN A 660 3.57 9.90 -13.92
C GLN A 660 4.16 11.18 -13.35
N ILE A 661 5.42 11.11 -12.96
CA ILE A 661 6.26 12.24 -12.57
C ILE A 661 7.44 12.34 -13.54
N PRO A 662 8.20 13.45 -13.56
CA PRO A 662 9.40 13.57 -14.37
C PRO A 662 10.35 12.39 -14.19
N GLN A 663 10.95 11.89 -15.26
CA GLN A 663 11.81 10.70 -15.22
C GLN A 663 12.95 10.84 -14.21
N SER A 664 13.56 12.02 -14.12
CA SER A 664 14.60 12.33 -13.16
C SER A 664 14.18 12.22 -11.68
N GLN A 665 12.87 12.11 -11.42
CA GLN A 665 12.32 11.94 -10.08
C GLN A 665 11.81 10.52 -9.84
N MET A 666 11.84 9.63 -10.85
CA MET A 666 11.31 8.26 -10.71
C MET A 666 12.26 7.35 -9.94
N ASP A 667 13.53 7.33 -10.33
CA ASP A 667 14.57 6.50 -9.75
C ASP A 667 15.96 7.09 -9.98
N ALA A 668 16.96 6.59 -9.25
CA ALA A 668 18.34 7.09 -9.31
C ALA A 668 18.99 6.83 -10.68
N GLU A 669 18.66 5.75 -11.39
CA GLU A 669 19.19 5.44 -12.71
C GLU A 669 18.63 6.39 -13.76
N SER A 670 17.32 6.66 -13.72
CA SER A 670 16.68 7.66 -14.62
C SER A 670 17.18 9.06 -14.34
N ALA A 671 17.44 9.42 -13.07
CA ALA A 671 18.05 10.70 -12.70
C ALA A 671 19.47 10.83 -13.28
N SER A 672 20.30 9.78 -13.15
CA SER A 672 21.65 9.75 -13.73
C SER A 672 21.62 9.85 -15.26
N LYS A 673 20.75 9.10 -15.93
CA LYS A 673 20.59 9.15 -17.39
C LYS A 673 20.14 10.54 -17.88
N ALA A 674 19.23 11.18 -17.15
CA ALA A 674 18.77 12.53 -17.46
C ALA A 674 19.90 13.55 -17.32
N GLU A 675 20.74 13.39 -16.29
CA GLU A 675 21.94 14.24 -16.09
C GLU A 675 22.96 14.01 -17.19
N ASP A 676 23.27 12.76 -17.54
CA ASP A 676 24.23 12.39 -18.58
C ASP A 676 23.76 12.81 -19.99
N SER A 677 22.48 13.02 -20.22
CA SER A 677 21.91 13.46 -21.48
C SER A 677 21.98 14.96 -21.72
N LEU A 678 22.43 15.76 -20.71
CA LEU A 678 22.50 17.21 -20.82
C LEU A 678 23.70 17.61 -21.68
N ASP A 679 23.43 18.44 -22.70
CA ASP A 679 24.44 19.00 -23.58
C ASP A 679 24.86 20.39 -23.10
N PHE A 680 25.91 20.43 -22.28
CA PHE A 680 26.41 21.66 -21.69
C PHE A 680 27.38 22.36 -22.64
N GLU A 681 26.97 23.54 -23.15
CA GLU A 681 27.86 24.44 -23.85
C GLU A 681 28.53 25.40 -22.86
N MET A 682 29.84 25.66 -23.08
CA MET A 682 30.64 26.54 -22.23
C MET A 682 30.59 27.97 -22.76
N TYR A 683 30.25 28.92 -21.94
CA TYR A 683 30.28 30.35 -22.22
C TYR A 683 31.11 31.11 -21.20
N TYR A 684 31.55 32.32 -21.57
CA TYR A 684 32.29 33.27 -20.73
C TYR A 684 31.57 34.61 -20.76
N ILE A 685 31.11 35.07 -19.59
CA ILE A 685 30.25 36.25 -19.45
C ILE A 685 30.78 37.21 -18.39
N GLY A 686 30.85 38.51 -18.70
CA GLY A 686 31.20 39.57 -17.74
C GLY A 686 29.97 40.01 -16.94
N ILE A 687 30.18 40.61 -15.74
CA ILE A 687 29.09 41.21 -14.97
C ILE A 687 28.53 42.38 -15.76
N GLY A 688 27.22 42.40 -15.94
CA GLY A 688 26.53 43.40 -16.79
C GLY A 688 26.49 43.07 -18.27
N ASP A 689 27.13 41.97 -18.70
CA ASP A 689 27.16 41.54 -20.10
C ASP A 689 26.02 40.55 -20.39
N SER A 690 25.73 40.33 -21.67
CA SER A 690 24.78 39.35 -22.18
C SER A 690 25.48 38.40 -23.14
N ILE A 691 25.07 37.14 -23.10
CA ILE A 691 25.40 36.15 -24.13
C ILE A 691 24.11 35.68 -24.81
N TYR A 692 24.23 35.39 -26.11
CA TYR A 692 23.14 34.84 -26.92
C TYR A 692 23.36 33.33 -27.05
N THR A 693 22.43 32.57 -26.57
CA THR A 693 22.37 31.13 -26.81
C THR A 693 21.44 30.85 -28.01
N LYS A 694 21.17 29.57 -28.31
CA LYS A 694 20.29 29.20 -29.45
C LYS A 694 18.85 29.72 -29.31
N ARG A 695 18.33 29.82 -28.07
CA ARG A 695 16.92 30.18 -27.82
C ARG A 695 16.73 31.33 -26.83
N HIS A 696 17.79 31.73 -26.10
CA HIS A 696 17.68 32.66 -24.97
C HIS A 696 18.80 33.70 -24.98
N ILE A 697 18.54 34.81 -24.30
CA ILE A 697 19.58 35.80 -23.96
C ILE A 697 19.83 35.61 -22.46
N CYS A 698 21.05 35.26 -22.06
CA CYS A 698 21.48 35.15 -20.69
C CYS A 698 22.28 36.39 -20.29
N PHE A 699 21.90 37.02 -19.18
CA PHE A 699 22.51 38.23 -18.62
C PHE A 699 23.04 37.88 -17.22
N LEU A 700 24.33 38.20 -16.96
CA LEU A 700 24.91 38.04 -15.62
C LEU A 700 24.76 39.35 -14.83
N GLU A 701 23.84 39.34 -13.86
CA GLU A 701 23.57 40.51 -13.05
C GLU A 701 24.66 40.73 -12.00
N ASN A 702 25.06 39.68 -11.30
CA ASN A 702 26.05 39.78 -10.25
C ASN A 702 26.67 38.39 -9.93
N VAL A 703 27.83 38.40 -9.29
CA VAL A 703 28.48 37.21 -8.70
C VAL A 703 28.72 37.49 -7.22
N VAL A 704 28.21 36.58 -6.37
CA VAL A 704 28.28 36.76 -4.92
C VAL A 704 29.04 35.60 -4.27
N SER A 705 29.76 35.90 -3.19
CA SER A 705 30.49 34.91 -2.39
C SER A 705 29.66 34.35 -1.23
N LYS A 706 28.38 34.47 -1.29
CA LYS A 706 27.43 33.98 -0.31
C LYS A 706 26.19 33.41 -1.02
N PHE A 707 25.68 32.27 -0.55
CA PHE A 707 24.45 31.73 -1.09
C PHE A 707 23.24 32.52 -0.59
N GLU A 708 22.40 32.93 -1.52
CA GLU A 708 21.11 33.58 -1.24
C GLU A 708 19.94 32.60 -1.44
N LYS A 709 20.04 31.72 -2.43
CA LYS A 709 19.00 30.74 -2.75
C LYS A 709 19.32 29.35 -2.21
N ASN A 710 20.55 28.91 -2.31
CA ASN A 710 20.97 27.59 -1.92
C ASN A 710 21.29 27.52 -0.42
N SER A 711 20.86 26.46 0.26
CA SER A 711 21.20 26.19 1.66
C SER A 711 22.42 25.26 1.71
N PHE A 712 23.51 25.75 2.27
CA PHE A 712 24.71 24.96 2.52
C PHE A 712 25.29 25.31 3.88
N ASN A 713 25.66 24.29 4.68
CA ASN A 713 26.29 24.50 5.97
C ASN A 713 27.78 24.80 5.73
N ALA A 714 28.08 26.09 5.52
CA ALA A 714 29.44 26.55 5.33
C ALA A 714 30.25 26.43 6.60
N ILE A 715 31.53 26.02 6.45
CA ILE A 715 32.52 26.00 7.50
C ILE A 715 33.66 26.97 7.14
N ASP A 716 34.48 27.27 8.10
CA ASP A 716 35.64 28.14 7.86
C ASP A 716 36.56 27.49 6.80
N GLY A 717 37.00 28.29 5.80
CA GLY A 717 37.77 27.82 4.66
C GLY A 717 37.00 27.45 3.39
N ASP A 718 35.64 27.33 3.45
CA ASP A 718 34.84 27.13 2.26
C ASP A 718 34.82 28.35 1.33
N GLN A 719 35.01 28.12 0.03
CA GLN A 719 34.84 29.17 -0.98
C GLN A 719 33.51 28.95 -1.70
N LEU A 720 32.57 29.86 -1.45
CA LEU A 720 31.22 29.83 -2.03
C LEU A 720 31.13 30.88 -3.13
N ILE A 721 30.53 30.48 -4.27
CA ILE A 721 30.26 31.39 -5.38
C ILE A 721 28.85 31.08 -5.88
N GLU A 722 28.03 32.12 -6.07
CA GLU A 722 26.72 32.05 -6.68
C GLU A 722 26.59 33.12 -7.75
N TYR A 723 26.09 32.74 -8.94
CA TYR A 723 25.78 33.66 -10.01
C TYR A 723 24.33 34.08 -9.96
N LYS A 724 24.03 35.35 -10.16
CA LYS A 724 22.70 35.88 -10.41
C LYS A 724 22.50 36.08 -11.89
N LEU A 725 21.73 35.17 -12.50
CA LEU A 725 21.49 35.17 -13.96
C LEU A 725 20.06 35.58 -14.26
N LYS A 726 19.88 36.34 -15.33
CA LYS A 726 18.58 36.64 -15.93
C LYS A 726 18.53 36.07 -17.32
N PHE A 727 17.50 35.30 -17.61
CA PHE A 727 17.23 34.72 -18.94
C PHE A 727 16.02 35.39 -19.56
N LYS A 728 16.14 35.76 -20.84
CA LYS A 728 15.03 36.23 -21.66
C LYS A 728 14.90 35.31 -22.87
N SER A 729 13.71 34.76 -23.09
CA SER A 729 13.44 34.00 -24.32
C SER A 729 13.49 34.89 -25.55
N LEU A 730 13.94 34.33 -26.68
CA LEU A 730 13.90 34.99 -28.00
C LEU A 730 12.49 34.95 -28.60
N GLU A 731 11.62 34.03 -28.12
CA GLU A 731 10.27 33.83 -28.63
C GLU A 731 9.22 34.67 -27.88
N ASP A 732 9.38 34.86 -26.58
CA ASP A 732 8.53 35.66 -25.74
C ASP A 732 9.36 36.67 -24.91
N SER A 733 8.71 37.75 -24.45
CA SER A 733 9.40 38.78 -23.64
C SER A 733 9.53 38.43 -22.16
N VAL A 734 9.30 37.19 -21.77
CA VAL A 734 9.31 36.74 -20.36
C VAL A 734 10.74 36.66 -19.86
N ILE A 735 11.00 37.22 -18.68
CA ILE A 735 12.29 37.18 -18.01
C ILE A 735 12.17 36.18 -16.82
N ARG A 736 13.19 35.31 -16.70
CA ARG A 736 13.33 34.38 -15.55
C ARG A 736 14.73 34.48 -14.98
N THR A 737 14.87 34.13 -13.71
CA THR A 737 16.14 34.18 -12.99
C THR A 737 16.62 32.79 -12.62
N ALA A 738 17.94 32.55 -12.69
CA ALA A 738 18.61 31.38 -12.17
C ALA A 738 19.77 31.80 -11.28
N GLN A 739 20.06 30.99 -10.27
CA GLN A 739 21.12 31.23 -9.30
C GLN A 739 21.94 29.96 -9.07
N PRO A 740 22.74 29.52 -10.08
CA PRO A 740 23.65 28.41 -9.88
C PRO A 740 24.76 28.75 -8.90
N GLY A 741 25.14 27.77 -8.08
CA GLY A 741 26.21 27.92 -7.09
C GLY A 741 27.27 26.83 -7.17
N ILE A 742 28.44 27.11 -6.63
CA ILE A 742 29.53 26.16 -6.45
C ILE A 742 30.23 26.40 -5.13
N VAL A 743 30.62 25.33 -4.45
CA VAL A 743 31.44 25.42 -3.21
C VAL A 743 32.68 24.57 -3.38
N PHE A 744 33.81 25.18 -3.09
CA PHE A 744 35.07 24.48 -2.97
C PHE A 744 35.37 24.30 -1.49
N ARG A 745 35.48 23.05 -1.06
CA ARG A 745 35.86 22.63 0.29
C ARG A 745 37.04 21.70 0.14
N GLU A 746 38.21 22.18 0.44
CA GLU A 746 39.46 21.43 0.27
C GLU A 746 39.65 20.90 -1.17
N ASN A 747 39.62 19.58 -1.33
CA ASN A 747 39.67 18.90 -2.64
C ASN A 747 38.29 18.47 -3.15
N LEU A 748 37.18 18.83 -2.46
CA LEU A 748 35.84 18.50 -2.85
C LEU A 748 35.14 19.70 -3.50
N VAL A 749 34.41 19.43 -4.55
CA VAL A 749 33.63 20.44 -5.25
C VAL A 749 32.16 20.08 -5.16
N TYR A 750 31.37 20.95 -4.56
CA TYR A 750 29.89 20.80 -4.49
C TYR A 750 29.26 21.75 -5.49
N ARG A 751 28.54 21.19 -6.46
CA ARG A 751 27.86 21.98 -7.49
C ARG A 751 26.38 22.09 -7.16
N PHE A 752 25.82 23.28 -7.31
CA PHE A 752 24.40 23.61 -7.14
C PHE A 752 23.89 24.17 -8.47
N PRO A 753 23.59 23.31 -9.44
CA PRO A 753 23.01 23.76 -10.69
C PRO A 753 21.61 24.32 -10.44
N ASP A 754 21.18 25.27 -11.26
CA ASP A 754 19.83 25.82 -11.23
C ASP A 754 19.17 25.71 -12.60
N GLN A 755 17.90 25.32 -12.61
CA GLN A 755 17.15 25.05 -13.83
C GLN A 755 15.93 25.97 -13.94
N ILE A 756 15.72 26.49 -15.13
CA ILE A 756 14.49 27.22 -15.50
C ILE A 756 13.66 26.27 -16.37
N ASP A 757 12.75 25.54 -15.75
CA ASP A 757 11.95 24.50 -16.40
C ASP A 757 11.19 25.04 -17.63
N LYS A 758 10.56 26.22 -17.51
CA LYS A 758 9.81 26.83 -18.63
C LYS A 758 10.65 27.06 -19.86
N PHE A 759 11.95 27.30 -19.72
CA PHE A 759 12.89 27.55 -20.81
C PHE A 759 13.70 26.30 -21.18
N SER A 760 13.52 25.19 -20.47
CA SER A 760 14.32 23.97 -20.61
C SER A 760 15.83 24.23 -20.52
N VAL A 761 16.22 25.24 -19.72
CA VAL A 761 17.60 25.67 -19.55
C VAL A 761 18.08 25.29 -18.15
N ARG A 762 19.22 24.58 -18.09
CA ARG A 762 19.94 24.32 -16.88
C ARG A 762 21.29 25.04 -16.91
N SER A 763 21.60 25.74 -15.83
CA SER A 763 22.84 26.49 -15.65
C SER A 763 23.65 25.90 -14.52
N GLN A 764 24.97 25.83 -14.72
CA GLN A 764 25.91 25.45 -13.68
C GLN A 764 27.22 26.20 -13.79
N ILE A 765 27.94 26.34 -12.67
CA ILE A 765 29.28 26.93 -12.61
C ILE A 765 30.28 25.77 -12.78
N PRO A 766 31.15 25.81 -13.79
CA PRO A 766 32.19 24.80 -13.98
C PRO A 766 33.35 24.99 -13.02
N ASP A 767 34.10 23.92 -12.73
CA ASP A 767 35.25 23.92 -11.84
C ASP A 767 36.37 24.84 -12.34
N THR A 768 36.41 25.19 -13.61
CA THR A 768 37.36 26.13 -14.23
C THR A 768 37.32 27.50 -13.57
N ILE A 769 36.23 27.87 -12.90
CA ILE A 769 36.15 29.08 -12.07
C ILE A 769 37.25 29.12 -11.02
N TYR A 770 37.62 27.97 -10.46
CA TYR A 770 38.71 27.87 -9.49
C TYR A 770 40.04 28.39 -10.05
N HIS A 771 40.35 28.06 -11.33
CA HIS A 771 41.57 28.53 -11.99
C HIS A 771 41.57 30.02 -12.25
N ILE A 772 40.41 30.62 -12.49
CA ILE A 772 40.29 32.07 -12.65
C ILE A 772 40.51 32.77 -11.32
N LEU A 773 39.98 32.22 -10.25
CA LEU A 773 40.14 32.74 -8.91
C LEU A 773 41.58 32.46 -8.38
N SER A 774 42.11 31.25 -8.61
CA SER A 774 43.45 30.83 -8.18
C SER A 774 44.57 31.36 -9.06
N GLY A 775 44.31 31.71 -10.32
CA GLY A 775 45.24 32.37 -11.23
C GLY A 775 45.77 33.70 -10.65
N SER A 776 44.96 34.36 -9.81
CA SER A 776 45.38 35.51 -9.00
C SER A 776 46.30 35.14 -7.82
N ILE A 777 46.27 33.88 -7.36
CA ILE A 777 47.09 33.37 -6.24
C ILE A 777 48.57 33.17 -6.70
N ASN A 778 48.80 32.82 -7.93
CA ASN A 778 50.13 32.59 -8.51
C ASN A 778 50.77 33.88 -9.08
N ASN A 779 50.17 35.05 -8.81
CA ASN A 779 50.71 36.31 -9.31
C ASN A 779 52.00 36.67 -8.54
N PRO A 780 53.14 36.97 -9.21
CA PRO A 780 54.42 37.24 -8.58
C PRO A 780 54.46 38.52 -7.73
N GLU A 781 53.47 39.41 -7.83
CA GLU A 781 53.43 40.69 -7.08
C GLU A 781 52.55 40.56 -5.83
N ARG A 782 53.06 39.84 -4.84
CA ARG A 782 52.49 39.82 -3.46
C ARG A 782 53.07 40.91 -2.64
N SER A 783 52.26 41.76 -2.03
CA SER A 783 52.66 42.75 -1.05
C SER A 783 52.63 42.12 0.35
N PHE A 784 53.81 42.06 0.99
CA PHE A 784 53.94 41.52 2.37
C PHE A 784 53.81 42.63 3.41
N PHE A 785 53.15 42.29 4.50
CA PHE A 785 53.01 43.17 5.66
C PHE A 785 52.99 42.34 6.96
N SER A 786 53.32 42.99 8.08
CA SER A 786 53.38 42.34 9.36
C SER A 786 52.61 43.15 10.38
N LEU A 787 51.80 42.48 11.20
CA LEU A 787 50.95 43.10 12.23
C LEU A 787 51.12 42.39 13.58
N LYS A 788 51.06 43.15 14.66
CA LYS A 788 50.66 42.62 15.96
C LYS A 788 49.14 42.75 16.18
N LYS A 789 48.63 42.08 17.16
CA LYS A 789 47.18 42.19 17.51
C LYS A 789 46.82 43.65 17.80
N ASN A 790 45.77 44.12 17.17
CA ASN A 790 45.22 45.51 17.20
C ASN A 790 46.10 46.55 16.47
N ASP A 791 47.15 46.10 15.73
CA ASP A 791 47.90 47.02 14.90
C ASP A 791 47.16 47.30 13.58
N LYS A 792 47.43 48.49 13.02
CA LYS A 792 46.88 48.93 11.72
C LYS A 792 48.03 49.28 10.81
N ILE A 793 47.91 48.85 9.59
CA ILE A 793 48.84 49.23 8.52
C ILE A 793 48.09 49.62 7.29
N GLU A 794 48.55 50.65 6.60
CA GLU A 794 48.03 51.02 5.29
C GLU A 794 49.04 50.59 4.22
N LYS A 795 48.57 49.84 3.26
CA LYS A 795 49.43 49.37 2.17
C LYS A 795 48.62 49.21 0.88
N ASP A 796 49.19 49.76 -0.18
CA ASP A 796 48.61 49.71 -1.52
C ASP A 796 47.12 50.12 -1.62
N GLY A 797 46.72 51.13 -0.78
CA GLY A 797 45.39 51.69 -0.74
C GLY A 797 44.34 50.88 0.10
N PHE A 798 44.83 49.86 0.83
CA PHE A 798 44.00 49.16 1.81
C PHE A 798 44.55 49.36 3.21
N GLN A 799 43.69 49.52 4.18
CA GLN A 799 44.01 49.54 5.60
C GLN A 799 43.68 48.16 6.21
N PHE A 800 44.71 47.50 6.75
CA PHE A 800 44.58 46.19 7.42
C PHE A 800 44.70 46.37 8.91
N GLU A 801 43.79 45.81 9.71
CA GLU A 801 43.74 45.82 11.16
C GLU A 801 43.55 44.40 11.68
N LEU A 802 44.51 43.84 12.42
CA LEU A 802 44.39 42.51 12.99
C LEU A 802 43.56 42.58 14.26
N ILE A 803 42.31 42.09 14.23
CA ILE A 803 41.38 42.13 15.36
C ILE A 803 41.69 41.00 16.35
N GLY A 804 42.01 39.78 15.88
CA GLY A 804 42.24 38.64 16.74
C GLY A 804 42.39 37.34 15.98
N PHE A 805 42.35 36.26 16.73
CA PHE A 805 42.50 34.91 16.19
C PHE A 805 41.34 34.05 16.65
N GLU A 806 40.99 33.10 15.81
CA GLU A 806 40.08 31.98 16.11
C GLU A 806 40.90 30.69 16.14
N ASN A 807 40.91 30.01 17.30
CA ASN A 807 41.62 28.74 17.47
C ASN A 807 40.69 27.53 17.25
N ASP A 808 39.37 27.75 17.24
CA ASP A 808 38.35 26.70 17.01
C ASP A 808 37.89 26.79 15.55
N VAL A 809 38.83 26.58 14.64
CA VAL A 809 38.56 26.61 13.21
C VAL A 809 37.84 25.31 12.83
N LYS A 810 36.59 25.38 12.40
CA LYS A 810 35.78 24.22 11.98
C LYS A 810 36.22 23.76 10.59
N LEU A 811 37.25 22.92 10.55
CA LEU A 811 37.71 22.21 9.35
C LEU A 811 37.22 20.76 9.39
N ASN A 812 37.13 20.10 8.23
CA ASN A 812 36.64 18.72 8.16
C ASN A 812 37.56 17.71 8.84
N GLU A 813 36.99 16.60 9.32
CA GLU A 813 37.74 15.43 9.78
C GLU A 813 38.58 14.89 8.63
N GLY A 814 39.91 14.94 8.77
CA GLY A 814 40.87 14.49 7.76
C GLY A 814 41.90 15.54 7.33
N ILE A 815 41.62 16.86 7.48
CA ILE A 815 42.66 17.92 7.26
C ILE A 815 43.52 18.09 8.51
N ILE A 816 42.86 18.05 9.67
CA ILE A 816 43.49 18.19 10.96
C ILE A 816 43.46 16.86 11.67
N GLU A 817 44.64 16.31 11.94
CA GLU A 817 44.81 15.13 12.79
C GLU A 817 45.07 15.58 14.24
N LYS A 818 44.93 14.64 15.18
CA LYS A 818 45.16 14.91 16.59
C LYS A 818 46.61 15.34 16.81
N GLY A 819 46.82 16.61 17.03
CA GLY A 819 48.14 17.23 17.20
C GLY A 819 48.51 18.33 16.20
N ASP A 820 47.68 18.50 15.13
CA ASP A 820 47.84 19.61 14.20
C ASP A 820 47.25 20.91 14.79
N ILE A 821 47.75 22.04 14.34
CA ILE A 821 47.29 23.37 14.81
C ILE A 821 46.73 24.14 13.62
N ALA A 822 45.51 24.63 13.74
CA ALA A 822 44.92 25.58 12.79
C ALA A 822 44.48 26.86 13.49
N ILE A 823 44.88 28.01 12.93
CA ILE A 823 44.56 29.33 13.46
C ILE A 823 44.03 30.20 12.32
N ALA A 824 42.83 30.77 12.46
CA ALA A 824 42.31 31.79 11.57
C ALA A 824 42.62 33.20 12.14
N ALA A 825 43.12 34.07 11.29
CA ALA A 825 43.36 35.48 11.66
C ALA A 825 42.15 36.33 11.22
N ASN A 826 41.51 37.02 12.11
CA ASN A 826 40.45 37.98 11.81
C ASN A 826 41.09 39.33 11.49
N ILE A 827 41.14 39.69 10.20
CA ILE A 827 41.71 40.94 9.73
C ILE A 827 40.57 41.81 9.18
N LYS A 828 40.42 42.98 9.75
CA LYS A 828 39.54 43.99 9.23
C LYS A 828 40.27 44.73 8.11
N VAL A 829 39.67 44.76 6.93
CA VAL A 829 40.24 45.43 5.75
C VAL A 829 39.30 46.53 5.30
N SER A 830 39.85 47.71 5.04
CA SER A 830 39.14 48.86 4.51
C SER A 830 39.80 49.43 3.28
N ASP A 831 39.00 49.73 2.24
CA ASP A 831 39.45 50.38 1.03
C ASP A 831 39.15 51.91 0.98
N GLY A 832 38.74 52.46 2.14
CA GLY A 832 38.27 53.84 2.30
C GLY A 832 36.78 54.03 2.08
N ALA A 833 36.12 53.19 1.27
CA ALA A 833 34.68 53.23 1.05
C ALA A 833 33.93 52.10 1.80
N ASN A 834 34.51 50.91 1.78
CA ASN A 834 33.96 49.72 2.39
C ASN A 834 34.86 49.13 3.46
N THR A 835 34.26 48.39 4.38
CA THR A 835 35.00 47.67 5.42
C THR A 835 34.46 46.27 5.53
N PHE A 836 35.34 45.28 5.48
CA PHE A 836 35.00 43.87 5.56
C PHE A 836 36.04 43.11 6.40
N ILE A 837 35.70 41.88 6.83
CA ILE A 837 36.59 41.02 7.59
C ILE A 837 37.03 39.86 6.74
N VAL A 838 38.35 39.65 6.64
CA VAL A 838 38.94 38.49 5.98
C VAL A 838 39.52 37.55 7.04
N LYS A 839 39.41 36.24 6.78
CA LYS A 839 39.82 35.18 7.70
C LYS A 839 40.80 34.19 7.04
N PRO A 840 42.01 34.55 6.71
CA PRO A 840 43.00 33.59 6.22
C PRO A 840 43.43 32.65 7.34
N ILE A 841 43.61 31.35 6.99
CA ILE A 841 43.87 30.28 7.96
C ILE A 841 45.35 29.82 7.81
N TYR A 842 46.00 29.62 8.94
CA TYR A 842 47.37 29.12 9.08
C TYR A 842 47.33 27.73 9.71
N ILE A 843 47.72 26.71 8.96
CA ILE A 843 47.69 25.31 9.42
C ILE A 843 49.13 24.81 9.57
N ILE A 844 49.46 24.19 10.70
CA ILE A 844 50.72 23.47 10.94
C ILE A 844 50.35 21.97 11.00
N LYS A 845 50.84 21.22 10.02
CA LYS A 845 50.69 19.76 9.96
C LYS A 845 52.03 19.13 9.70
N ASN A 846 52.45 18.18 10.54
CA ASN A 846 53.78 17.51 10.42
C ASN A 846 54.96 18.50 10.29
N ASN A 847 55.02 19.56 11.10
CA ASN A 847 56.00 20.64 11.05
C ASN A 847 56.11 21.40 9.71
N LYS A 848 55.07 21.30 8.86
CA LYS A 848 54.97 22.10 7.62
C LYS A 848 53.78 23.02 7.71
N VAL A 849 53.94 24.19 7.11
CA VAL A 849 52.87 25.21 7.06
C VAL A 849 52.06 25.05 5.79
N PHE A 850 50.72 25.03 5.96
CA PHE A 850 49.77 25.01 4.87
C PHE A 850 48.77 26.17 5.04
N PRO A 851 48.98 27.33 4.39
CA PRO A 851 48.11 28.48 4.49
C PRO A 851 46.89 28.26 3.59
N ILE A 852 45.67 28.52 4.13
CA ILE A 852 44.46 28.65 3.33
C ILE A 852 44.19 30.14 3.15
N PRO A 853 44.27 30.70 1.94
CA PRO A 853 44.05 32.12 1.72
C PRO A 853 42.55 32.43 1.80
N PHE A 854 42.24 33.69 2.15
CA PHE A 854 40.89 34.22 2.03
C PHE A 854 40.80 35.09 0.78
N VAL A 855 39.82 34.80 -0.10
CA VAL A 855 39.55 35.55 -1.34
C VAL A 855 38.33 36.42 -1.15
N GLN A 856 38.49 37.73 -1.26
CA GLN A 856 37.41 38.73 -1.30
C GLN A 856 37.24 39.17 -2.76
N LEU A 857 36.10 38.89 -3.36
CA LEU A 857 35.80 39.15 -4.77
C LEU A 857 35.61 40.66 -5.06
N ASP A 858 34.97 41.37 -4.15
CA ASP A 858 34.79 42.82 -4.18
C ASP A 858 35.31 43.42 -2.88
N PRO A 859 36.40 44.19 -2.89
CA PRO A 859 37.16 44.86 -3.98
C PRO A 859 38.31 44.04 -4.62
N GLY A 860 38.19 42.73 -4.72
CA GLY A 860 39.16 41.90 -5.44
C GLY A 860 40.53 41.78 -4.72
N ILE A 861 40.59 41.23 -3.51
CA ILE A 861 41.86 40.98 -2.81
C ILE A 861 41.92 39.52 -2.35
N THR A 862 43.10 38.97 -2.35
CA THR A 862 43.40 37.66 -1.74
C THR A 862 44.43 37.86 -0.65
N VAL A 863 44.11 37.41 0.57
CA VAL A 863 44.96 37.57 1.75
C VAL A 863 45.43 36.19 2.20
N PHE A 864 46.74 36.08 2.47
CA PHE A 864 47.41 34.89 2.96
C PHE A 864 47.95 35.12 4.36
N PHE A 865 47.94 34.11 5.22
CA PHE A 865 48.60 34.10 6.49
C PHE A 865 49.92 33.31 6.35
N GLU A 866 51.03 33.99 6.20
CA GLU A 866 52.30 33.42 5.73
C GLU A 866 53.19 32.87 6.88
N LYS A 867 53.27 33.60 8.01
CA LYS A 867 54.19 33.26 9.07
C LYS A 867 53.76 33.82 10.42
N ILE A 868 54.02 33.05 11.45
CA ILE A 868 53.93 33.50 12.87
C ILE A 868 55.34 33.55 13.49
N ASP A 869 55.71 34.67 14.12
CA ASP A 869 56.89 34.81 14.93
C ASP A 869 56.44 34.95 16.42
N PRO A 870 56.45 33.85 17.19
CA PRO A 870 55.91 33.83 18.54
C PRO A 870 56.74 34.65 19.52
N GLU A 871 58.11 34.80 19.29
CA GLU A 871 59.01 35.54 20.18
C GLU A 871 58.77 37.05 20.11
N LYS A 872 58.38 37.55 18.95
CA LYS A 872 58.11 38.96 18.67
C LYS A 872 56.64 39.32 18.71
N GLU A 873 55.75 38.32 18.80
CA GLU A 873 54.31 38.47 18.64
C GLU A 873 53.92 39.14 17.32
N ILE A 874 54.66 38.85 16.27
CA ILE A 874 54.47 39.41 14.94
C ILE A 874 53.93 38.34 13.98
N MET A 875 52.86 38.66 13.30
CA MET A 875 52.28 37.86 12.26
C MET A 875 52.53 38.48 10.89
N THR A 876 53.04 37.70 9.95
CA THR A 876 53.27 38.14 8.60
C THR A 876 52.17 37.65 7.67
N PHE A 877 51.59 38.57 6.95
CA PHE A 877 50.55 38.33 5.94
C PHE A 877 51.09 38.79 4.60
N SER A 878 50.52 38.23 3.54
CA SER A 878 50.69 38.79 2.22
C SER A 878 49.30 38.99 1.58
N PHE A 879 49.19 39.94 0.70
CA PHE A 879 47.99 40.08 -0.13
C PHE A 879 48.38 40.39 -1.58
N SER A 880 47.54 39.95 -2.47
CA SER A 880 47.57 40.33 -3.88
C SER A 880 46.29 41.08 -4.24
N LYS A 881 46.43 42.16 -5.01
CA LYS A 881 45.34 42.79 -5.69
C LYS A 881 45.05 42.00 -6.94
N ASN A 882 43.80 41.63 -7.15
CA ASN A 882 43.35 41.19 -8.44
C ASN A 882 43.31 42.45 -9.32
N TYR A 883 44.25 42.63 -10.15
CA TYR A 883 44.40 43.84 -11.03
C TYR A 883 43.28 43.98 -12.05
N ASN A 884 42.48 42.98 -12.23
CA ASN A 884 41.30 43.07 -13.09
C ASN A 884 40.12 43.50 -12.21
N ASP A 885 39.61 44.67 -12.47
CA ASP A 885 38.29 45.08 -12.01
C ASP A 885 37.34 43.88 -12.27
N ILE A 886 36.62 43.44 -11.26
CA ILE A 886 35.69 42.30 -11.37
C ILE A 886 34.76 42.52 -12.56
N SER A 887 34.47 43.76 -12.89
CA SER A 887 33.73 44.16 -14.07
C SER A 887 34.39 43.77 -15.43
N THR A 888 35.73 43.52 -15.45
CA THR A 888 36.47 43.08 -16.62
C THR A 888 36.72 41.59 -16.71
N LEU A 889 36.44 40.84 -15.63
CA LEU A 889 36.58 39.38 -15.59
C LEU A 889 35.43 38.71 -16.35
N LYS A 890 35.78 37.73 -17.15
CA LYS A 890 34.77 36.84 -17.80
C LYS A 890 34.63 35.56 -16.98
N PHE A 891 33.46 35.36 -16.46
CA PHE A 891 33.11 34.24 -15.62
C PHE A 891 32.64 33.06 -16.47
N PRO A 892 33.16 31.87 -16.29
CA PRO A 892 32.75 30.67 -17.01
C PRO A 892 31.36 30.22 -16.53
N ILE A 893 30.48 29.88 -17.45
CA ILE A 893 29.19 29.31 -17.20
C ILE A 893 28.90 28.18 -18.19
N GLN A 894 28.34 27.14 -17.75
CA GLN A 894 27.83 26.06 -18.60
C GLN A 894 26.30 26.12 -18.65
N LEU A 895 25.77 26.10 -19.85
CA LEU A 895 24.33 26.14 -20.12
C LEU A 895 23.93 24.95 -21.00
N ALA A 896 22.91 24.21 -20.56
CA ALA A 896 22.27 23.16 -21.37
C ALA A 896 20.83 23.61 -21.72
N GLU A 897 20.55 23.75 -23.03
CA GLU A 897 19.23 24.16 -23.54
C GLU A 897 18.34 22.97 -23.90
N ASN A 898 18.73 21.76 -23.53
CA ASN A 898 17.95 20.52 -23.66
C ASN A 898 17.54 19.93 -22.33
N ALA A 899 17.54 20.72 -21.26
CA ALA A 899 17.19 20.22 -19.93
C ALA A 899 15.73 19.77 -19.90
N PRO A 900 15.45 18.52 -19.52
CA PRO A 900 14.08 18.03 -19.41
C PRO A 900 13.34 18.78 -18.31
N ARG A 901 12.09 19.12 -18.55
CA ARG A 901 11.25 19.79 -17.55
C ARG A 901 11.04 18.91 -16.34
N THR A 902 11.08 19.51 -15.17
CA THR A 902 10.82 18.84 -13.87
C THR A 902 9.62 19.44 -13.12
N ASP A 903 9.03 20.51 -13.67
CA ASP A 903 7.95 21.30 -13.11
C ASP A 903 6.55 20.80 -13.50
N TYR A 904 6.41 19.54 -13.84
CA TYR A 904 5.13 18.96 -14.26
C TYR A 904 4.81 17.66 -13.50
N LEU A 905 3.56 17.28 -13.61
CA LEU A 905 3.08 15.95 -13.25
C LEU A 905 1.98 15.53 -14.23
N VAL A 906 1.85 14.23 -14.44
CA VAL A 906 0.73 13.62 -15.16
C VAL A 906 -0.20 13.00 -14.15
N MET A 907 -1.46 13.34 -14.20
CA MET A 907 -2.43 12.85 -13.24
C MET A 907 -3.73 12.42 -13.91
N GLU A 908 -4.43 11.53 -13.20
CA GLU A 908 -5.79 11.14 -13.50
C GLU A 908 -6.72 11.76 -12.46
N VAL A 909 -7.82 12.35 -12.89
CA VAL A 909 -8.91 12.82 -12.05
C VAL A 909 -10.18 12.10 -12.45
N ILE A 910 -10.81 11.44 -11.47
CA ILE A 910 -12.01 10.65 -11.69
C ILE A 910 -13.13 11.20 -10.81
N GLU A 911 -14.28 11.45 -11.40
CA GLU A 911 -15.52 11.67 -10.68
C GLU A 911 -16.25 10.34 -10.50
N PHE A 912 -16.58 10.00 -9.24
CA PHE A 912 -17.36 8.82 -8.86
C PHE A 912 -18.77 9.25 -8.39
N PRO A 913 -19.74 9.41 -9.29
CA PRO A 913 -21.10 9.76 -8.90
C PRO A 913 -21.73 8.65 -8.07
N GLY A 914 -22.47 8.99 -7.01
CA GLY A 914 -23.23 8.02 -6.22
C GLY A 914 -22.41 6.95 -5.47
N ILE A 915 -21.12 7.13 -5.28
CA ILE A 915 -20.23 6.20 -4.56
C ILE A 915 -20.75 5.88 -3.16
N ASN A 916 -21.34 6.87 -2.48
CA ASN A 916 -21.92 6.69 -1.15
C ASN A 916 -23.07 5.65 -1.11
N LEU A 917 -23.71 5.37 -2.24
CA LEU A 917 -24.70 4.29 -2.34
C LEU A 917 -24.04 2.91 -2.30
N VAL A 918 -22.81 2.77 -2.81
CA VAL A 918 -22.01 1.53 -2.68
C VAL A 918 -21.73 1.25 -1.22
N TRP A 919 -21.23 2.24 -0.50
CA TRP A 919 -20.87 2.10 0.92
C TRP A 919 -22.12 1.85 1.78
N LEU A 920 -23.15 2.69 1.62
CA LEU A 920 -24.39 2.58 2.38
C LEU A 920 -25.10 1.24 2.10
N GLY A 921 -25.23 0.87 0.83
CA GLY A 921 -25.88 -0.38 0.43
C GLY A 921 -25.18 -1.61 1.00
N SER A 922 -23.86 -1.63 0.91
CA SER A 922 -23.03 -2.71 1.49
C SER A 922 -23.15 -2.78 3.01
N LEU A 923 -23.08 -1.65 3.70
CA LEU A 923 -23.25 -1.59 5.17
C LEU A 923 -24.64 -2.05 5.60
N MET A 924 -25.70 -1.65 4.90
CA MET A 924 -27.06 -2.10 5.19
C MET A 924 -27.22 -3.61 4.99
N MET A 925 -26.62 -4.16 3.93
CA MET A 925 -26.63 -5.59 3.66
C MET A 925 -25.94 -6.37 4.79
N ILE A 926 -24.76 -5.96 5.19
CA ILE A 926 -23.95 -6.57 6.26
C ILE A 926 -24.67 -6.46 7.61
N PHE A 927 -25.21 -5.28 7.92
CA PHE A 927 -25.93 -5.03 9.18
C PHE A 927 -27.18 -5.88 9.29
N GLY A 928 -27.90 -6.05 8.17
CA GLY A 928 -29.02 -6.97 8.11
C GLY A 928 -28.64 -8.42 8.45
N LEU A 929 -27.49 -8.91 7.98
CA LEU A 929 -26.96 -10.23 8.33
C LEU A 929 -26.60 -10.33 9.82
N PHE A 930 -25.98 -9.29 10.42
CA PHE A 930 -25.71 -9.25 11.85
C PHE A 930 -26.98 -9.30 12.69
N ILE A 931 -27.98 -8.47 12.34
CA ILE A 931 -29.30 -8.49 13.01
C ILE A 931 -29.93 -9.87 12.93
N ALA A 932 -29.91 -10.51 11.75
CA ALA A 932 -30.48 -11.86 11.58
C ALA A 932 -29.76 -12.90 12.47
N SER A 933 -28.44 -12.79 12.59
CA SER A 933 -27.65 -13.67 13.46
C SER A 933 -28.02 -13.51 14.95
N TYR A 934 -28.28 -12.27 15.39
CA TYR A 934 -28.65 -11.95 16.77
C TYR A 934 -30.04 -12.45 17.13
N PHE A 935 -31.08 -12.12 16.33
CA PHE A 935 -32.44 -12.48 16.65
C PHE A 935 -32.75 -13.99 16.61
N LYS A 936 -32.01 -14.75 15.81
CA LYS A 936 -32.09 -16.22 15.83
C LYS A 936 -31.54 -16.86 17.12
N ARG A 937 -31.00 -16.07 18.05
CA ARG A 937 -30.57 -16.50 19.38
C ARG A 937 -31.77 -16.69 20.33
N HIS A 938 -32.81 -15.91 20.20
CA HIS A 938 -33.91 -15.80 21.14
C HIS A 938 -35.24 -16.40 20.61
N GLY A 939 -35.21 -17.04 19.44
CA GLY A 939 -36.35 -17.78 18.84
C GLY A 939 -35.97 -19.20 18.49
#